data_268cf2a9d03d6af6ec36bac96c230d90
#
_entry.id   268cf2a9d03d6af6ec36bac96c230d90
#
_cell.length_a   1.000
_cell.length_b   1.000
_cell.length_c   1.000
_cell.angle_alpha   90.00
_cell.angle_beta   90.00
_cell.angle_gamma   90.00
#
_symmetry.space_group_name_H-M   'P 1'
#
loop_
_entity.id
_entity.type
_entity.pdbx_description
1 polymer ?
#
loop_
_entity_poly.entity_id
_entity_poly.type
_entity_poly.pdbx_seq_one_letter_code
_entity_poly.pdbx_strand_id
1 'polypeptide(L)'
;MTQKFEMADRFNPSAVEQALYQHWEESGYFKPSENENVPSYCIAIPPPNVTGSLHMGHAFQQTLMDTLIRFHRMEGHNTLWQAGTDHAGIATQMVVERKIAAEEGKTRHDYGREAFINKIWDWKAYSGGTISQQMRRLGNSIDWERERFTMDDGLSNAVKEVFVRLHEEGLIYRGKRLVNWDPKLHTAISDLEVENKESKGSLWHFRYPLANGAKTADGKDYLVVATTRPETMLGDTAVAVHPEDERYQSLIGKTVVLPLANREIPIIADEYVDREFGTGVVKITPAHDFNDYEVGKRHSLPMVNVLTLNADIRDEAEIIGTDGKSLAGYEAMIPEDFRGLERFAARKKIVADFEALGLLDEIKPHDLKVPYGDRGGVPIEPMLTDQWYVSVKPLADVAIKAVEDGEIQFVPKQYENLYFSWMRDIQDWCISRQLWWGHRIPAWYDAEGNVYVARNEAEVRSKYGLDSAVELKQDEDVLDTWFSSGLWTFSTLGWPEQTKELKMFHPTDVLITGFDIIFFWVARMIMFTMHFVKDENGKPQVPFKTVYVTGLIRDEQGQKMSKSKGNVLDPIDMIDGISLEDLLEKRTGNMMQPQLAEKIAKATRKEFAEGIAAHGTDALRFTLAALASNGRDINWDMKRLEGYRNFCNKLWNASRFVLTNEKLDLSQGEIEFSVADRWIQSEFNRTVETFRSALSQYRFDLCANAIYEFTWNQFCDWYLELTKPVFANGNAAQIRAASQTLVHVLEKLLRLAHPLMPFITEEIWQKVKGFVGITADSIMLQPFPQVEENAFDIEAETDINWLKEVIVAVRNIRAECNIAPSKGLDLLFRNIPADEQKILEKQTALLQAMAKLDSVSVLKEGEQAPLAVAKLVGNTEILVPMAGFINKEAELVRLTKEIEKYQNEVKRIESKLSNEAFVAKAPEAVIAKEREKQAEYQSGLEKIQEQYKAIEAL
;
A
#
# COMPACT_ATOMS: atom_id res chain seq x y z
N MET A 1 43.49 -35.26 -2.74
CA MET A 1 42.34 -35.18 -1.78
C MET A 1 41.47 -34.07 -2.22
N THR A 2 40.39 -34.35 -2.87
CA THR A 2 39.40 -33.37 -3.26
C THR A 2 38.75 -32.83 -1.96
N GLN A 3 38.91 -31.55 -1.71
CA GLN A 3 38.35 -30.90 -0.54
C GLN A 3 36.83 -31.09 -0.60
N LYS A 4 36.26 -31.74 0.39
CA LYS A 4 34.82 -31.98 0.50
C LYS A 4 34.11 -30.64 0.56
N PHE A 5 33.13 -30.41 -0.32
CA PHE A 5 32.33 -29.19 -0.27
C PHE A 5 31.45 -29.20 0.97
N GLU A 6 31.52 -28.16 1.77
CA GLU A 6 30.76 -28.02 3.03
C GLU A 6 29.84 -26.79 2.99
N MET A 7 28.65 -26.97 3.49
CA MET A 7 27.68 -25.90 3.75
C MET A 7 27.19 -26.02 5.21
N ALA A 8 26.90 -24.88 5.83
CA ALA A 8 26.30 -24.84 7.16
C ALA A 8 24.93 -25.58 7.16
N ASP A 9 24.55 -26.13 8.29
CA ASP A 9 23.29 -26.86 8.44
C ASP A 9 22.05 -26.00 8.28
N ARG A 10 22.17 -24.70 8.54
CA ARG A 10 21.09 -23.72 8.44
C ARG A 10 21.59 -22.42 7.88
N PHE A 11 20.71 -21.74 7.17
CA PHE A 11 20.95 -20.36 6.78
C PHE A 11 20.82 -19.43 7.99
N ASN A 12 21.83 -18.61 8.25
CA ASN A 12 21.85 -17.63 9.32
C ASN A 12 21.82 -16.21 8.73
N PRO A 13 20.62 -15.59 8.60
CA PRO A 13 20.50 -14.26 8.01
C PRO A 13 21.37 -13.19 8.70
N SER A 14 21.41 -13.20 10.01
CA SER A 14 22.16 -12.19 10.79
C SER A 14 23.66 -12.21 10.54
N ALA A 15 24.22 -13.34 10.15
CA ALA A 15 25.65 -13.47 9.83
C ALA A 15 25.99 -13.02 8.40
N VAL A 16 25.00 -12.86 7.52
CA VAL A 16 25.21 -12.74 6.07
C VAL A 16 24.70 -11.41 5.53
N GLU A 17 23.52 -10.99 5.92
CA GLU A 17 22.77 -9.92 5.26
C GLU A 17 23.51 -8.58 5.22
N GLN A 18 24.01 -8.11 6.34
CA GLN A 18 24.66 -6.80 6.40
C GLN A 18 26.00 -6.79 5.63
N ALA A 19 26.76 -7.86 5.70
CA ALA A 19 28.02 -7.97 4.98
C ALA A 19 27.80 -8.04 3.46
N LEU A 20 26.80 -8.78 2.99
CA LEU A 20 26.46 -8.82 1.58
C LEU A 20 25.99 -7.45 1.09
N TYR A 21 25.13 -6.78 1.83
CA TYR A 21 24.64 -5.46 1.43
C TYR A 21 25.76 -4.44 1.32
N GLN A 22 26.64 -4.40 2.29
CA GLN A 22 27.83 -3.52 2.28
C GLN A 22 28.70 -3.81 1.05
N HIS A 23 28.94 -5.08 0.74
CA HIS A 23 29.70 -5.47 -0.43
C HIS A 23 29.05 -5.00 -1.73
N TRP A 24 27.73 -5.15 -1.89
CA TRP A 24 27.00 -4.68 -3.06
C TRP A 24 27.09 -3.17 -3.22
N GLU A 25 26.90 -2.43 -2.14
CA GLU A 25 26.97 -0.96 -2.14
C GLU A 25 28.37 -0.47 -2.51
N GLU A 26 29.41 -1.00 -1.85
CA GLU A 26 30.81 -0.64 -2.12
C GLU A 26 31.27 -1.03 -3.52
N SER A 27 30.74 -2.10 -4.07
CA SER A 27 31.04 -2.55 -5.44
C SER A 27 30.35 -1.74 -6.52
N GLY A 28 29.42 -0.84 -6.15
CA GLY A 28 28.71 0.01 -7.09
C GLY A 28 27.64 -0.68 -7.93
N TYR A 29 27.12 -1.83 -7.48
CA TYR A 29 26.13 -2.60 -8.23
C TYR A 29 24.78 -1.91 -8.38
N PHE A 30 24.48 -0.95 -7.48
CA PHE A 30 23.22 -0.21 -7.51
C PHE A 30 23.25 1.01 -8.41
N LYS A 31 24.42 1.40 -8.89
CA LYS A 31 24.59 2.60 -9.72
C LYS A 31 24.08 2.40 -11.13
N PRO A 32 23.38 3.40 -11.69
CA PRO A 32 23.06 3.37 -13.10
C PRO A 32 24.33 3.53 -13.95
N SER A 33 24.28 3.03 -15.19
CA SER A 33 25.34 3.26 -16.16
C SER A 33 25.09 4.54 -16.96
N GLU A 34 26.15 5.05 -17.59
CA GLU A 34 26.05 6.19 -18.51
C GLU A 34 25.74 5.74 -19.96
N ASN A 35 25.46 4.47 -20.18
CA ASN A 35 25.21 3.92 -21.50
C ASN A 35 23.81 4.28 -22.00
N GLU A 36 23.75 5.24 -22.92
CA GLU A 36 22.52 5.71 -23.54
C GLU A 36 21.89 4.72 -24.52
N ASN A 37 22.61 3.67 -24.91
CA ASN A 37 22.16 2.67 -25.89
C ASN A 37 21.36 1.52 -25.25
N VAL A 38 21.25 1.50 -23.92
CA VAL A 38 20.52 0.51 -23.16
C VAL A 38 19.22 1.13 -22.67
N PRO A 39 18.07 0.45 -22.80
CA PRO A 39 16.82 0.95 -22.24
C PRO A 39 16.94 1.25 -20.74
N SER A 40 16.41 2.39 -20.32
CA SER A 40 16.40 2.78 -18.92
C SER A 40 15.15 2.26 -18.21
N TYR A 41 15.29 2.07 -16.92
CA TYR A 41 14.17 1.79 -16.02
C TYR A 41 14.37 2.57 -14.72
N CYS A 42 13.39 3.40 -14.37
CA CYS A 42 13.51 4.29 -13.22
C CYS A 42 12.26 4.22 -12.36
N ILE A 43 12.48 4.14 -11.04
CA ILE A 43 11.44 4.30 -10.02
C ILE A 43 11.88 5.43 -9.10
N ALA A 44 11.00 6.40 -8.86
CA ALA A 44 11.16 7.37 -7.78
C ALA A 44 10.44 6.85 -6.54
N ILE A 45 11.14 6.76 -5.43
CA ILE A 45 10.56 6.31 -4.18
C ILE A 45 9.53 7.34 -3.68
N PRO A 46 8.39 6.93 -3.10
CA PRO A 46 7.64 7.82 -2.22
C PRO A 46 8.53 8.19 -1.02
N PRO A 47 9.01 9.44 -0.94
CA PRO A 47 10.02 9.78 0.04
C PRO A 47 9.45 9.68 1.47
N PRO A 48 10.02 8.84 2.34
CA PRO A 48 9.54 8.76 3.71
C PRO A 48 9.71 10.08 4.46
N ASN A 49 8.76 10.39 5.29
CA ASN A 49 8.79 11.57 6.17
C ASN A 49 9.88 11.40 7.25
N VAL A 50 10.66 12.44 7.48
CA VAL A 50 11.67 12.44 8.55
C VAL A 50 11.05 12.64 9.94
N THR A 51 10.00 11.90 10.24
CA THR A 51 9.25 11.97 11.50
C THR A 51 9.60 10.85 12.49
N GLY A 52 10.48 9.95 12.11
CA GLY A 52 10.91 8.84 12.96
C GLY A 52 11.54 7.71 12.14
N SER A 53 10.94 6.55 12.19
CA SER A 53 11.41 5.33 11.51
C SER A 53 10.37 4.80 10.52
N LEU A 54 10.81 3.89 9.64
CA LEU A 54 9.92 3.19 8.72
C LEU A 54 8.97 2.23 9.47
N HIS A 55 7.81 2.02 8.91
CA HIS A 55 6.83 1.03 9.36
C HIS A 55 6.58 -0.03 8.28
N MET A 56 5.70 -1.00 8.58
CA MET A 56 5.41 -2.13 7.68
C MET A 56 4.88 -1.70 6.30
N GLY A 57 4.13 -0.61 6.24
CA GLY A 57 3.64 -0.07 4.96
C GLY A 57 4.77 0.39 4.04
N HIS A 58 5.79 1.04 4.59
CA HIS A 58 7.00 1.40 3.84
C HIS A 58 7.75 0.15 3.36
N ALA A 59 7.97 -0.82 4.25
CA ALA A 59 8.64 -2.07 3.90
C ALA A 59 7.91 -2.79 2.76
N PHE A 60 6.59 -2.79 2.78
CA PHE A 60 5.75 -3.38 1.74
C PHE A 60 5.98 -2.73 0.38
N GLN A 61 5.79 -1.42 0.29
CA GLN A 61 5.93 -0.69 -0.97
C GLN A 61 7.37 -0.76 -1.50
N GLN A 62 8.34 -0.61 -0.63
CA GLN A 62 9.76 -0.64 -1.02
C GLN A 62 10.21 -2.02 -1.47
N THR A 63 9.68 -3.09 -0.88
CA THR A 63 9.93 -4.46 -1.35
C THR A 63 9.42 -4.66 -2.78
N LEU A 64 8.24 -4.16 -3.10
CA LEU A 64 7.69 -4.25 -4.45
C LEU A 64 8.54 -3.44 -5.45
N MET A 65 8.95 -2.24 -5.08
CA MET A 65 9.84 -1.41 -5.90
C MET A 65 11.18 -2.09 -6.14
N ASP A 66 11.81 -2.63 -5.10
CA ASP A 66 13.10 -3.31 -5.21
C ASP A 66 13.02 -4.57 -6.09
N THR A 67 11.92 -5.30 -5.99
CA THR A 67 11.65 -6.46 -6.85
C THR A 67 11.68 -6.07 -8.32
N LEU A 68 11.00 -4.97 -8.69
CA LEU A 68 11.00 -4.47 -10.06
C LEU A 68 12.38 -3.95 -10.50
N ILE A 69 13.07 -3.23 -9.65
CA ILE A 69 14.42 -2.71 -9.96
C ILE A 69 15.40 -3.86 -10.17
N ARG A 70 15.40 -4.87 -9.30
CA ARG A 70 16.29 -6.03 -9.44
C ARG A 70 15.98 -6.85 -10.68
N PHE A 71 14.69 -7.05 -10.98
CA PHE A 71 14.26 -7.72 -12.20
C PHE A 71 14.77 -6.99 -13.45
N HIS A 72 14.55 -5.68 -13.54
CA HIS A 72 14.96 -4.89 -14.69
C HIS A 72 16.50 -4.77 -14.80
N ARG A 73 17.20 -4.73 -13.67
CA ARG A 73 18.67 -4.79 -13.68
C ARG A 73 19.14 -6.10 -14.30
N MET A 74 18.54 -7.22 -13.91
CA MET A 74 18.87 -8.54 -14.48
C MET A 74 18.44 -8.68 -15.95
N GLU A 75 17.44 -7.92 -16.39
CA GLU A 75 17.07 -7.82 -17.81
C GLU A 75 18.09 -7.01 -18.64
N GLY A 76 19.09 -6.43 -18.02
CA GLY A 76 20.11 -5.63 -18.67
C GLY A 76 19.73 -4.16 -18.88
N HIS A 77 18.65 -3.70 -18.27
CA HIS A 77 18.25 -2.29 -18.34
C HIS A 77 19.19 -1.42 -17.49
N ASN A 78 19.33 -0.16 -17.91
CA ASN A 78 19.97 0.85 -17.07
C ASN A 78 19.00 1.31 -16.01
N THR A 79 19.16 0.82 -14.79
CA THR A 79 18.21 1.05 -13.71
C THR A 79 18.65 2.16 -12.77
N LEU A 80 17.69 3.01 -12.39
CA LEU A 80 17.84 3.96 -11.30
C LEU A 80 16.66 3.84 -10.35
N TRP A 81 16.93 3.54 -9.11
CA TRP A 81 15.98 3.73 -8.03
C TRP A 81 16.34 5.01 -7.29
N GLN A 82 15.59 6.07 -7.60
CA GLN A 82 15.79 7.37 -6.97
C GLN A 82 15.20 7.35 -5.57
N ALA A 83 16.04 7.51 -4.58
CA ALA A 83 15.67 7.56 -3.18
C ALA A 83 15.79 8.95 -2.59
N GLY A 84 15.19 9.11 -1.44
CA GLY A 84 15.27 10.31 -0.64
C GLY A 84 14.25 10.31 0.48
N THR A 85 14.18 11.42 1.17
CA THR A 85 13.27 11.66 2.29
C THR A 85 12.55 12.98 2.13
N ASP A 86 11.39 13.09 2.77
CA ASP A 86 10.54 14.28 2.78
C ASP A 86 10.70 15.04 4.10
N HIS A 87 10.79 16.35 4.02
CA HIS A 87 10.89 17.21 5.19
C HIS A 87 9.60 17.24 6.04
N ALA A 88 8.44 16.89 5.44
CA ALA A 88 7.16 16.73 6.15
C ALA A 88 6.84 17.90 7.10
N GLY A 89 6.67 19.09 6.56
CA GLY A 89 6.61 20.37 7.28
C GLY A 89 5.93 20.36 8.65
N ILE A 90 4.62 20.22 8.71
CA ILE A 90 3.85 20.22 9.96
C ILE A 90 4.30 19.07 10.88
N ALA A 91 4.36 17.86 10.34
CA ALA A 91 4.62 16.68 11.15
C ALA A 91 6.00 16.68 11.81
N THR A 92 7.03 17.06 11.08
CA THR A 92 8.40 17.14 11.59
C THR A 92 8.56 18.27 12.59
N GLN A 93 7.99 19.44 12.30
CA GLN A 93 8.01 20.56 13.24
C GLN A 93 7.36 20.18 14.57
N MET A 94 6.22 19.51 14.54
CA MET A 94 5.53 19.05 15.74
C MET A 94 6.36 18.05 16.55
N VAL A 95 7.04 17.12 15.89
CA VAL A 95 7.92 16.16 16.56
C VAL A 95 9.01 16.89 17.35
N VAL A 96 9.67 17.86 16.75
CA VAL A 96 10.73 18.63 17.40
C VAL A 96 10.17 19.54 18.48
N GLU A 97 9.02 20.20 18.28
CA GLU A 97 8.36 21.00 19.31
C GLU A 97 8.03 20.17 20.56
N ARG A 98 7.52 18.96 20.40
CA ARG A 98 7.26 18.05 21.51
C ARG A 98 8.54 17.61 22.22
N LYS A 99 9.57 17.33 21.44
CA LYS A 99 10.86 16.90 21.99
C LYS A 99 11.47 18.00 22.87
N ILE A 100 11.53 19.24 22.40
CA ILE A 100 12.06 20.35 23.21
C ILE A 100 11.18 20.67 24.41
N ALA A 101 9.85 20.53 24.30
CA ALA A 101 8.95 20.70 25.44
C ALA A 101 9.15 19.63 26.51
N ALA A 102 9.33 18.39 26.11
CA ALA A 102 9.54 17.26 27.04
C ALA A 102 10.92 17.26 27.69
N GLU A 103 11.98 17.53 26.92
CA GLU A 103 13.37 17.45 27.39
C GLU A 103 13.87 18.76 28.05
N GLU A 104 13.41 19.92 27.59
CA GLU A 104 13.95 21.21 27.97
C GLU A 104 12.90 22.18 28.58
N GLY A 105 11.61 21.81 28.50
CA GLY A 105 10.51 22.68 28.93
C GLY A 105 10.39 23.98 28.13
N LYS A 106 10.87 23.99 26.89
CA LYS A 106 10.93 25.18 26.01
C LYS A 106 9.96 25.05 24.86
N THR A 107 9.62 26.22 24.26
CA THR A 107 8.87 26.33 23.02
C THR A 107 9.79 26.81 21.89
N ARG A 108 9.33 26.73 20.65
CA ARG A 108 10.07 27.29 19.50
C ARG A 108 10.34 28.79 19.65
N HIS A 109 9.48 29.51 20.34
CA HIS A 109 9.62 30.95 20.55
C HIS A 109 10.80 31.30 21.49
N ASP A 110 11.16 30.38 22.42
CA ASP A 110 12.33 30.54 23.28
C ASP A 110 13.65 30.46 22.48
N TYR A 111 13.64 29.70 21.37
CA TYR A 111 14.78 29.59 20.47
C TYR A 111 14.86 30.68 19.41
N GLY A 112 13.72 31.13 18.89
CA GLY A 112 13.64 31.91 17.68
C GLY A 112 13.72 31.04 16.43
N ARG A 113 13.36 31.62 15.29
CA ARG A 113 13.19 30.88 14.01
C ARG A 113 14.45 30.13 13.58
N GLU A 114 15.57 30.83 13.48
CA GLU A 114 16.82 30.25 12.97
C GLU A 114 17.34 29.10 13.84
N ALA A 115 17.41 29.32 15.15
CA ALA A 115 17.88 28.32 16.10
C ALA A 115 16.95 27.09 16.14
N PHE A 116 15.65 27.32 16.08
CA PHE A 116 14.67 26.23 16.03
C PHE A 116 14.77 25.41 14.74
N ILE A 117 14.92 26.05 13.59
CA ILE A 117 15.14 25.37 12.31
C ILE A 117 16.41 24.54 12.35
N ASN A 118 17.49 25.03 12.96
CA ASN A 118 18.73 24.25 13.16
C ASN A 118 18.49 23.00 14.01
N LYS A 119 17.64 23.08 15.02
CA LYS A 119 17.21 21.91 15.82
C LYS A 119 16.49 20.87 14.96
N ILE A 120 15.68 21.32 14.03
CA ILE A 120 14.98 20.42 13.10
C ILE A 120 15.97 19.79 12.12
N TRP A 121 16.96 20.50 11.64
CA TRP A 121 18.02 19.92 10.81
C TRP A 121 18.81 18.81 11.55
N ASP A 122 19.09 18.99 12.84
CA ASP A 122 19.70 17.94 13.68
C ASP A 122 18.80 16.71 13.78
N TRP A 123 17.50 16.92 13.99
CA TRP A 123 16.52 15.85 13.97
C TRP A 123 16.46 15.13 12.62
N LYS A 124 16.47 15.87 11.52
CA LYS A 124 16.51 15.32 10.16
C LYS A 124 17.72 14.42 9.95
N ALA A 125 18.90 14.84 10.40
CA ALA A 125 20.10 14.03 10.30
C ALA A 125 19.96 12.70 11.06
N TYR A 126 19.39 12.73 12.24
CA TYR A 126 19.12 11.52 13.04
C TYR A 126 18.07 10.62 12.40
N SER A 127 16.89 11.15 12.10
CA SER A 127 15.76 10.39 11.52
C SER A 127 16.08 9.87 10.12
N GLY A 128 16.65 10.71 9.28
CA GLY A 128 17.06 10.32 7.93
C GLY A 128 18.14 9.25 7.93
N GLY A 129 19.09 9.30 8.84
CA GLY A 129 20.10 8.27 9.03
C GLY A 129 19.49 6.93 9.47
N THR A 130 18.52 6.96 10.38
CA THR A 130 17.76 5.78 10.79
C THR A 130 17.01 5.16 9.63
N ILE A 131 16.29 5.96 8.86
CA ILE A 131 15.52 5.52 7.68
C ILE A 131 16.45 4.88 6.64
N SER A 132 17.57 5.52 6.33
CA SER A 132 18.55 4.99 5.37
C SER A 132 19.11 3.64 5.81
N GLN A 133 19.39 3.46 7.09
CA GLN A 133 19.83 2.18 7.63
C GLN A 133 18.74 1.10 7.55
N GLN A 134 17.51 1.46 7.88
CA GLN A 134 16.38 0.54 7.74
C GLN A 134 16.17 0.10 6.28
N MET A 135 16.30 1.00 5.33
CA MET A 135 16.21 0.67 3.91
C MET A 135 17.32 -0.29 3.47
N ARG A 136 18.53 -0.12 3.97
CA ARG A 136 19.62 -1.05 3.75
C ARG A 136 19.33 -2.44 4.32
N ARG A 137 18.78 -2.47 5.52
CA ARG A 137 18.39 -3.73 6.17
C ARG A 137 17.28 -4.47 5.40
N LEU A 138 16.36 -3.74 4.74
CA LEU A 138 15.35 -4.30 3.86
C LEU A 138 15.92 -4.83 2.52
N GLY A 139 17.19 -4.61 2.26
CA GLY A 139 17.85 -5.07 1.05
C GLY A 139 17.57 -4.18 -0.18
N ASN A 140 17.11 -2.96 0.03
CA ASN A 140 16.76 -2.04 -1.05
C ASN A 140 17.97 -1.64 -1.87
N SER A 141 17.96 -1.93 -3.16
CA SER A 141 19.09 -1.71 -4.07
C SER A 141 19.10 -0.28 -4.63
N ILE A 142 19.27 0.66 -3.72
CA ILE A 142 19.25 2.10 -3.98
C ILE A 142 20.66 2.61 -4.29
N ASP A 143 20.77 3.51 -5.27
CA ASP A 143 21.99 4.29 -5.45
C ASP A 143 22.07 5.40 -4.41
N TRP A 144 22.75 5.13 -3.30
CA TRP A 144 22.82 6.03 -2.14
C TRP A 144 23.58 7.32 -2.40
N GLU A 145 24.42 7.36 -3.42
CA GLU A 145 25.12 8.60 -3.79
C GLU A 145 24.15 9.64 -4.40
N ARG A 146 22.98 9.20 -4.87
CA ARG A 146 21.93 10.05 -5.44
C ARG A 146 20.78 10.29 -4.49
N GLU A 147 20.94 9.98 -3.22
CA GLU A 147 19.93 10.26 -2.20
C GLU A 147 19.62 11.75 -2.15
N ARG A 148 18.34 12.10 -2.17
CA ARG A 148 17.88 13.49 -2.15
C ARG A 148 17.01 13.76 -0.92
N PHE A 149 16.91 15.02 -0.60
CA PHE A 149 16.02 15.51 0.44
C PHE A 149 15.20 16.68 -0.11
N THR A 150 13.91 16.72 0.21
CA THR A 150 13.00 17.73 -0.37
C THR A 150 13.39 19.17 -0.07
N MET A 151 14.25 19.41 0.91
CA MET A 151 14.79 20.74 1.24
C MET A 151 16.30 20.88 0.96
N ASP A 152 16.92 19.97 0.22
CA ASP A 152 18.29 20.18 -0.21
C ASP A 152 18.41 21.37 -1.19
N ASP A 153 19.62 21.83 -1.45
CA ASP A 153 19.84 23.04 -2.25
C ASP A 153 19.25 22.93 -3.67
N GLY A 154 19.41 21.78 -4.33
CA GLY A 154 18.89 21.57 -5.68
C GLY A 154 17.37 21.57 -5.74
N LEU A 155 16.72 20.87 -4.81
CA LEU A 155 15.26 20.83 -4.73
C LEU A 155 14.69 22.17 -4.27
N SER A 156 15.36 22.87 -3.36
CA SER A 156 14.97 24.23 -2.96
C SER A 156 15.00 25.22 -4.12
N ASN A 157 16.01 25.12 -4.99
CA ASN A 157 16.07 25.92 -6.21
C ASN A 157 14.94 25.58 -7.19
N ALA A 158 14.62 24.30 -7.35
CA ALA A 158 13.49 23.87 -8.19
C ALA A 158 12.15 24.43 -7.68
N VAL A 159 11.95 24.41 -6.37
CA VAL A 159 10.73 24.97 -5.73
C VAL A 159 10.59 26.45 -6.01
N LYS A 160 11.67 27.23 -5.84
CA LYS A 160 11.68 28.66 -6.15
C LYS A 160 11.39 28.93 -7.61
N GLU A 161 11.99 28.15 -8.49
CA GLU A 161 11.77 28.26 -9.93
C GLU A 161 10.32 28.03 -10.32
N VAL A 162 9.71 26.97 -9.79
CA VAL A 162 8.28 26.67 -10.02
C VAL A 162 7.38 27.76 -9.49
N PHE A 163 7.62 28.22 -8.27
CA PHE A 163 6.82 29.29 -7.66
C PHE A 163 6.88 30.58 -8.49
N VAL A 164 8.06 31.01 -8.85
CA VAL A 164 8.26 32.25 -9.62
C VAL A 164 7.62 32.16 -11.01
N ARG A 165 7.82 31.06 -11.73
CA ARG A 165 7.21 30.84 -13.06
C ARG A 165 5.69 30.82 -13.00
N LEU A 166 5.11 30.11 -12.05
CA LEU A 166 3.65 30.07 -11.89
C LEU A 166 3.09 31.46 -11.52
N HIS A 167 3.80 32.23 -10.70
CA HIS A 167 3.41 33.60 -10.38
C HIS A 167 3.46 34.51 -11.61
N GLU A 168 4.52 34.43 -12.42
CA GLU A 168 4.65 35.20 -13.67
C GLU A 168 3.56 34.84 -14.68
N GLU A 169 3.09 33.60 -14.69
CA GLU A 169 1.99 33.13 -15.52
C GLU A 169 0.60 33.51 -14.97
N GLY A 170 0.54 34.11 -13.80
CA GLY A 170 -0.72 34.46 -13.12
C GLY A 170 -1.44 33.28 -12.46
N LEU A 171 -0.79 32.13 -12.34
CA LEU A 171 -1.37 30.91 -11.73
C LEU A 171 -1.13 30.86 -10.21
N ILE A 172 -0.16 31.59 -9.69
CA ILE A 172 0.01 31.78 -8.24
C ILE A 172 -0.43 33.19 -7.88
N TYR A 173 -1.27 33.29 -6.87
CA TYR A 173 -1.76 34.54 -6.36
C TYR A 173 -1.92 34.53 -4.85
N ARG A 174 -1.93 35.72 -4.24
CA ARG A 174 -2.21 35.91 -2.82
C ARG A 174 -3.59 36.53 -2.64
N GLY A 175 -4.37 35.99 -1.72
CA GLY A 175 -5.71 36.51 -1.48
C GLY A 175 -6.27 36.09 -0.12
N LYS A 176 -7.25 36.86 0.33
CA LYS A 176 -7.98 36.53 1.57
C LYS A 176 -9.19 35.70 1.20
N ARG A 177 -9.15 34.45 1.64
CA ARG A 177 -10.22 33.44 1.41
C ARG A 177 -10.47 32.65 2.66
N LEU A 178 -11.62 31.96 2.69
CA LEU A 178 -11.94 31.06 3.76
C LEU A 178 -11.12 29.78 3.65
N VAL A 179 -10.39 29.44 4.72
CA VAL A 179 -9.54 28.25 4.80
C VAL A 179 -9.88 27.44 6.03
N ASN A 180 -9.52 26.15 6.02
CA ASN A 180 -9.51 25.36 7.24
C ASN A 180 -8.35 25.79 8.12
N TRP A 181 -8.67 26.35 9.26
CA TRP A 181 -7.71 26.86 10.22
C TRP A 181 -7.62 25.98 11.45
N ASP A 182 -6.43 25.54 11.80
CA ASP A 182 -6.16 24.84 13.06
C ASP A 182 -5.78 25.88 14.14
N PRO A 183 -6.68 26.13 15.11
CA PRO A 183 -6.45 27.18 16.12
C PRO A 183 -5.40 26.78 17.16
N LYS A 184 -5.08 25.52 17.28
CA LYS A 184 -4.00 25.03 18.17
C LYS A 184 -2.63 25.16 17.54
N LEU A 185 -2.51 24.76 16.27
CA LEU A 185 -1.26 24.83 15.51
C LEU A 185 -1.02 26.22 14.88
N HIS A 186 -2.04 27.05 14.81
CA HIS A 186 -1.99 28.37 14.18
C HIS A 186 -1.56 28.34 12.72
N THR A 187 -2.13 27.44 11.95
CA THR A 187 -1.85 27.31 10.53
C THR A 187 -3.07 26.88 9.74
N ALA A 188 -3.12 27.29 8.48
CA ALA A 188 -4.03 26.70 7.51
C ALA A 188 -3.64 25.23 7.29
N ILE A 189 -4.63 24.39 7.12
CA ILE A 189 -4.46 22.98 6.74
C ILE A 189 -5.32 22.69 5.50
N SER A 190 -4.97 21.64 4.78
CA SER A 190 -5.75 21.21 3.60
C SER A 190 -7.02 20.47 4.02
N ASP A 191 -7.99 20.42 3.11
CA ASP A 191 -9.27 19.69 3.34
C ASP A 191 -9.06 18.22 3.70
N LEU A 192 -7.98 17.64 3.20
CA LEU A 192 -7.65 16.22 3.41
C LEU A 192 -6.94 15.95 4.75
N GLU A 193 -6.45 16.99 5.42
CA GLU A 193 -5.95 16.94 6.79
C GLU A 193 -7.06 17.12 7.83
N VAL A 194 -8.31 17.23 7.37
CA VAL A 194 -9.49 17.36 8.21
C VAL A 194 -10.16 16.01 8.37
N GLU A 195 -10.23 15.54 9.61
CA GLU A 195 -10.93 14.31 9.97
C GLU A 195 -12.33 14.63 10.54
N ASN A 196 -13.37 14.12 9.91
CA ASN A 196 -14.71 14.26 10.40
C ASN A 196 -14.99 13.18 11.45
N LYS A 197 -15.21 13.60 12.70
CA LYS A 197 -15.53 12.71 13.81
C LYS A 197 -17.03 12.79 14.12
N GLU A 198 -17.67 11.62 14.22
CA GLU A 198 -19.05 11.55 14.68
C GLU A 198 -19.15 11.98 16.14
N SER A 199 -20.07 12.87 16.41
CA SER A 199 -20.26 13.49 17.70
C SER A 199 -21.75 13.65 18.02
N LYS A 200 -22.10 13.36 19.26
CA LYS A 200 -23.44 13.71 19.76
C LYS A 200 -23.44 15.18 20.11
N GLY A 201 -24.20 15.93 19.37
CA GLY A 201 -24.33 17.37 19.58
C GLY A 201 -25.78 17.79 19.73
N SER A 202 -26.02 19.05 19.49
CA SER A 202 -27.35 19.65 19.59
C SER A 202 -27.62 20.54 18.38
N LEU A 203 -28.88 20.66 18.07
CA LEU A 203 -29.39 21.64 17.13
C LEU A 203 -30.18 22.65 17.92
N TRP A 204 -29.66 23.87 18.05
CA TRP A 204 -30.27 24.95 18.78
C TRP A 204 -31.19 25.72 17.86
N HIS A 205 -32.47 25.90 18.24
CA HIS A 205 -33.45 26.67 17.53
C HIS A 205 -33.57 28.04 18.16
N PHE A 206 -33.18 29.09 17.44
CA PHE A 206 -33.20 30.49 17.89
C PHE A 206 -34.26 31.30 17.18
N ARG A 207 -34.97 32.14 17.92
CA ARG A 207 -35.91 33.08 17.38
C ARG A 207 -35.18 34.38 16.99
N TYR A 208 -35.24 34.74 15.72
CA TYR A 208 -34.76 36.04 15.23
C TYR A 208 -35.97 36.94 14.98
N PRO A 209 -36.17 38.00 15.77
CA PRO A 209 -37.32 38.86 15.62
C PRO A 209 -37.36 39.55 14.25
N LEU A 210 -38.53 39.60 13.63
CA LEU A 210 -38.73 40.36 12.40
C LEU A 210 -38.74 41.86 12.67
N ALA A 211 -38.04 42.61 11.83
CA ALA A 211 -37.97 44.08 11.95
C ALA A 211 -39.21 44.77 11.33
N ASN A 212 -39.45 46.00 11.75
CA ASN A 212 -40.44 46.91 11.18
C ASN A 212 -41.88 46.36 11.11
N GLY A 213 -42.25 45.59 12.13
CA GLY A 213 -43.60 45.03 12.24
C GLY A 213 -43.96 43.93 11.23
N ALA A 214 -43.01 43.38 10.51
CA ALA A 214 -43.22 42.28 9.59
C ALA A 214 -43.65 41.01 10.35
N LYS A 215 -44.50 40.22 9.70
CA LYS A 215 -45.03 38.96 10.28
C LYS A 215 -45.01 37.86 9.24
N THR A 216 -44.82 36.62 9.71
CA THR A 216 -44.94 35.42 8.91
C THR A 216 -46.40 35.22 8.43
N ALA A 217 -46.59 34.32 7.49
CA ALA A 217 -47.92 33.98 6.96
C ALA A 217 -48.90 33.49 8.08
N ASP A 218 -48.37 32.85 9.11
CA ASP A 218 -49.12 32.38 10.27
C ASP A 218 -49.15 33.38 11.46
N GLY A 219 -48.69 34.59 11.24
CA GLY A 219 -48.81 35.72 12.15
C GLY A 219 -47.74 35.87 13.22
N LYS A 220 -46.64 35.09 13.12
CA LYS A 220 -45.51 35.20 14.05
C LYS A 220 -44.63 36.40 13.69
N ASP A 221 -44.07 37.03 14.74
CA ASP A 221 -43.19 38.20 14.63
C ASP A 221 -41.71 37.86 14.63
N TYR A 222 -41.38 36.60 14.40
CA TYR A 222 -40.02 36.07 14.40
C TYR A 222 -39.85 34.95 13.38
N LEU A 223 -38.60 34.73 12.97
CA LEU A 223 -38.16 33.52 12.26
C LEU A 223 -37.37 32.64 13.21
N VAL A 224 -37.46 31.33 13.06
CA VAL A 224 -36.67 30.36 13.81
C VAL A 224 -35.56 29.84 12.94
N VAL A 225 -34.32 30.02 13.40
CA VAL A 225 -33.11 29.44 12.75
C VAL A 225 -32.59 28.31 13.59
N ALA A 226 -32.12 27.22 12.95
CA ALA A 226 -31.53 26.09 13.62
C ALA A 226 -30.02 26.08 13.36
N THR A 227 -29.20 25.95 14.37
CA THR A 227 -27.74 25.96 14.25
C THR A 227 -27.09 24.90 15.15
N THR A 228 -26.01 24.33 14.65
CA THR A 228 -25.10 23.48 15.43
C THR A 228 -23.94 24.26 16.04
N ARG A 229 -23.80 25.55 15.68
CA ARG A 229 -22.70 26.44 16.08
C ARG A 229 -23.20 27.80 16.54
N PRO A 230 -23.80 27.89 17.72
CA PRO A 230 -24.33 29.16 18.26
C PRO A 230 -23.33 30.29 18.35
N GLU A 231 -22.03 29.97 18.59
CA GLU A 231 -20.94 30.92 18.79
C GLU A 231 -20.67 31.81 17.56
N THR A 232 -21.07 31.37 16.37
CA THR A 232 -20.86 32.15 15.14
C THR A 232 -21.98 33.13 14.84
N MET A 233 -23.08 33.10 15.62
CA MET A 233 -24.25 33.92 15.30
C MET A 233 -24.00 35.44 15.32
N LEU A 234 -23.00 35.91 16.08
CA LEU A 234 -22.61 37.31 16.09
C LEU A 234 -22.07 37.80 14.73
N GLY A 235 -21.64 36.87 13.89
CA GLY A 235 -21.19 37.15 12.54
C GLY A 235 -22.25 36.97 11.45
N ASP A 236 -23.48 36.69 11.78
CA ASP A 236 -24.56 36.55 10.81
C ASP A 236 -24.75 37.81 9.99
N THR A 237 -24.86 37.68 8.68
CA THR A 237 -25.09 38.80 7.75
C THR A 237 -26.35 38.64 6.92
N ALA A 238 -27.02 37.55 7.02
CA ALA A 238 -28.34 37.29 6.43
C ALA A 238 -29.01 36.08 7.07
N VAL A 239 -30.30 35.97 6.83
CA VAL A 239 -31.02 34.71 6.91
C VAL A 239 -31.54 34.35 5.53
N ALA A 240 -31.50 33.08 5.18
CA ALA A 240 -31.89 32.60 3.87
C ALA A 240 -33.12 31.68 3.95
N VAL A 241 -33.99 31.83 2.97
CA VAL A 241 -35.17 30.97 2.76
C VAL A 241 -35.16 30.48 1.31
N HIS A 242 -35.80 29.37 1.04
CA HIS A 242 -35.92 28.88 -0.34
C HIS A 242 -36.86 29.80 -1.12
N PRO A 243 -36.54 30.14 -2.40
CA PRO A 243 -37.39 31.06 -3.20
C PRO A 243 -38.82 30.57 -3.39
N GLU A 244 -39.04 29.27 -3.36
CA GLU A 244 -40.35 28.64 -3.57
C GLU A 244 -41.07 28.27 -2.27
N ASP A 245 -40.49 28.62 -1.10
CA ASP A 245 -41.10 28.30 0.18
C ASP A 245 -42.22 29.32 0.50
N GLU A 246 -43.46 28.90 0.32
CA GLU A 246 -44.66 29.73 0.53
C GLU A 246 -44.79 30.30 1.94
N ARG A 247 -44.18 29.65 2.92
CA ARG A 247 -44.19 30.11 4.32
C ARG A 247 -43.49 31.46 4.50
N TYR A 248 -42.49 31.74 3.66
CA TYR A 248 -41.55 32.86 3.81
C TYR A 248 -41.42 33.77 2.58
N GLN A 249 -42.08 33.47 1.48
CA GLN A 249 -41.95 34.25 0.25
C GLN A 249 -42.26 35.75 0.45
N SER A 250 -43.25 36.07 1.28
CA SER A 250 -43.60 37.43 1.56
C SER A 250 -42.59 38.23 2.38
N LEU A 251 -41.65 37.53 2.98
CA LEU A 251 -40.61 38.12 3.83
C LEU A 251 -39.30 38.39 3.08
N ILE A 252 -39.14 37.87 1.89
CA ILE A 252 -37.91 38.05 1.07
C ILE A 252 -37.73 39.55 0.82
N GLY A 253 -36.53 40.02 1.11
CA GLY A 253 -36.18 41.46 1.00
C GLY A 253 -36.48 42.27 2.29
N LYS A 254 -37.14 41.68 3.25
CA LYS A 254 -37.32 42.29 4.58
C LYS A 254 -36.15 41.93 5.49
N THR A 255 -36.14 42.40 6.71
CA THR A 255 -35.04 42.18 7.66
C THR A 255 -35.50 41.52 8.95
N VAL A 256 -34.56 40.89 9.63
CA VAL A 256 -34.67 40.44 11.02
C VAL A 256 -33.69 41.24 11.86
N VAL A 257 -33.98 41.38 13.15
CA VAL A 257 -33.03 41.94 14.10
C VAL A 257 -32.22 40.80 14.70
N LEU A 258 -30.92 40.82 14.47
CA LEU A 258 -30.01 39.82 15.04
C LEU A 258 -29.92 40.03 16.53
N PRO A 259 -30.39 39.09 17.37
CA PRO A 259 -30.33 39.19 18.83
C PRO A 259 -28.89 39.36 19.34
N LEU A 260 -28.70 39.96 20.48
CA LEU A 260 -27.42 40.25 21.12
C LEU A 260 -26.56 41.31 20.39
N ALA A 261 -26.41 41.19 19.09
CA ALA A 261 -25.70 42.13 18.25
C ALA A 261 -26.51 43.37 17.89
N ASN A 262 -27.84 43.31 18.02
CA ASN A 262 -28.79 44.42 17.78
C ASN A 262 -28.63 45.12 16.45
N ARG A 263 -28.42 44.39 15.36
CA ARG A 263 -28.35 44.93 14.00
C ARG A 263 -29.35 44.22 13.08
N GLU A 264 -29.81 44.92 12.08
CA GLU A 264 -30.71 44.36 11.10
C GLU A 264 -29.91 43.61 10.04
N ILE A 265 -30.37 42.40 9.69
CA ILE A 265 -29.81 41.58 8.60
C ILE A 265 -30.92 41.22 7.63
N PRO A 266 -30.64 41.14 6.31
CA PRO A 266 -31.67 40.87 5.30
C PRO A 266 -32.12 39.40 5.30
N ILE A 267 -33.36 39.22 4.84
CA ILE A 267 -33.90 37.92 4.49
C ILE A 267 -33.69 37.73 2.99
N ILE A 268 -32.88 36.78 2.61
CA ILE A 268 -32.54 36.49 1.21
C ILE A 268 -33.16 35.17 0.75
N ALA A 269 -33.34 35.03 -0.57
CA ALA A 269 -33.78 33.81 -1.18
C ALA A 269 -32.61 33.10 -1.88
N ASP A 270 -32.38 31.84 -1.53
CA ASP A 270 -31.34 31.01 -2.15
C ASP A 270 -31.80 29.55 -2.23
N GLU A 271 -31.64 28.95 -3.40
CA GLU A 271 -31.99 27.54 -3.64
C GLU A 271 -31.16 26.54 -2.83
N TYR A 272 -30.06 27.00 -2.24
CA TYR A 272 -29.25 26.23 -1.29
C TYR A 272 -30.05 25.75 -0.08
N VAL A 273 -31.08 26.48 0.31
CA VAL A 273 -31.87 26.18 1.53
C VAL A 273 -32.74 24.93 1.31
N ASP A 274 -32.59 23.96 2.19
CA ASP A 274 -33.50 22.80 2.26
C ASP A 274 -34.75 23.16 3.04
N ARG A 275 -35.89 23.18 2.36
CA ARG A 275 -37.20 23.54 2.92
C ARG A 275 -37.67 22.60 4.03
N GLU A 276 -37.22 21.36 4.00
CA GLU A 276 -37.66 20.30 4.92
C GLU A 276 -36.72 20.12 6.10
N PHE A 277 -35.50 20.68 5.99
CA PHE A 277 -34.56 20.61 7.09
C PHE A 277 -34.78 21.72 8.13
N GLY A 278 -34.88 21.36 9.37
CA GLY A 278 -35.13 22.30 10.48
C GLY A 278 -36.44 23.09 10.27
N THR A 279 -36.33 24.38 10.23
CA THR A 279 -37.49 25.30 10.01
C THR A 279 -37.63 25.83 8.57
N GLY A 280 -36.73 25.46 7.68
CA GLY A 280 -36.62 26.03 6.35
C GLY A 280 -36.00 27.44 6.31
N VAL A 281 -35.50 27.92 7.43
CA VAL A 281 -34.78 29.19 7.55
C VAL A 281 -33.36 28.92 8.03
N VAL A 282 -32.38 29.41 7.29
CA VAL A 282 -30.96 29.17 7.58
C VAL A 282 -30.28 30.50 7.87
N LYS A 283 -29.56 30.58 8.99
CA LYS A 283 -28.67 31.72 9.23
C LYS A 283 -27.48 31.65 8.28
N ILE A 284 -27.03 32.77 7.80
CA ILE A 284 -25.88 32.87 6.88
C ILE A 284 -24.74 33.62 7.59
N THR A 285 -23.63 32.87 7.80
CA THR A 285 -22.42 33.39 8.44
C THR A 285 -21.24 33.20 7.51
N PRO A 286 -21.04 34.06 6.51
CA PRO A 286 -20.09 33.83 5.44
C PRO A 286 -18.63 33.69 5.89
N ALA A 287 -18.25 34.29 7.01
CA ALA A 287 -16.90 34.24 7.54
C ALA A 287 -16.58 32.95 8.35
N HIS A 288 -17.57 32.10 8.64
CA HIS A 288 -17.41 30.96 9.55
C HIS A 288 -17.97 29.63 9.05
N ASP A 289 -18.46 29.59 7.81
CA ASP A 289 -18.97 28.39 7.16
C ASP A 289 -18.70 28.43 5.66
N PHE A 290 -18.19 27.32 5.09
CA PHE A 290 -17.83 27.26 3.67
C PHE A 290 -19.03 27.38 2.73
N ASN A 291 -20.17 26.80 3.08
CA ASN A 291 -21.39 26.91 2.29
C ASN A 291 -21.95 28.31 2.35
N ASP A 292 -21.99 28.90 3.55
CA ASP A 292 -22.43 30.29 3.75
C ASP A 292 -21.50 31.29 3.05
N TYR A 293 -20.22 30.97 2.96
CA TYR A 293 -19.24 31.76 2.21
C TYR A 293 -19.62 31.86 0.72
N GLU A 294 -20.03 30.77 0.12
CA GLU A 294 -20.50 30.77 -1.28
C GLU A 294 -21.82 31.53 -1.44
N VAL A 295 -22.76 31.36 -0.52
CA VAL A 295 -24.00 32.15 -0.47
C VAL A 295 -23.69 33.65 -0.33
N GLY A 296 -22.75 33.98 0.54
CA GLY A 296 -22.30 35.36 0.76
C GLY A 296 -21.73 36.01 -0.51
N LYS A 297 -20.97 35.27 -1.29
CA LYS A 297 -20.44 35.73 -2.58
C LYS A 297 -21.55 35.94 -3.61
N ARG A 298 -22.50 35.00 -3.71
CA ARG A 298 -23.64 35.13 -4.64
C ARG A 298 -24.51 36.36 -4.37
N HIS A 299 -24.68 36.71 -3.11
CA HIS A 299 -25.56 37.83 -2.67
C HIS A 299 -24.76 39.09 -2.26
N SER A 300 -23.47 39.13 -2.50
CA SER A 300 -22.59 40.24 -2.12
C SER A 300 -22.72 40.63 -0.65
N LEU A 301 -22.82 39.65 0.23
CA LEU A 301 -22.97 39.88 1.67
C LEU A 301 -21.64 40.30 2.31
N PRO A 302 -21.68 41.15 3.33
CA PRO A 302 -20.52 41.40 4.16
C PRO A 302 -20.10 40.12 4.86
N MET A 303 -18.82 39.94 5.04
CA MET A 303 -18.25 38.83 5.80
C MET A 303 -17.73 39.37 7.12
N VAL A 304 -18.37 38.99 8.21
CA VAL A 304 -18.09 39.44 9.57
C VAL A 304 -17.36 38.33 10.33
N ASN A 305 -16.05 38.49 10.46
CA ASN A 305 -15.23 37.56 11.24
C ASN A 305 -15.24 37.93 12.72
N VAL A 306 -15.76 37.06 13.56
CA VAL A 306 -15.90 37.27 15.01
C VAL A 306 -14.90 36.45 15.86
N LEU A 307 -14.06 35.62 15.23
CA LEU A 307 -13.07 34.79 15.92
C LEU A 307 -11.62 35.25 15.62
N THR A 308 -10.79 35.21 16.65
CA THR A 308 -9.33 35.35 16.52
C THR A 308 -8.69 34.07 15.96
N LEU A 309 -7.41 34.12 15.66
CA LEU A 309 -6.64 32.95 15.24
C LEU A 309 -6.56 31.86 16.32
N ASN A 310 -6.82 32.17 17.58
CA ASN A 310 -6.97 31.20 18.67
C ASN A 310 -8.41 30.61 18.77
N ALA A 311 -9.31 31.09 17.93
CA ALA A 311 -10.73 30.78 17.98
C ALA A 311 -11.43 31.33 19.26
N ASP A 312 -10.95 32.43 19.78
CA ASP A 312 -11.62 33.22 20.81
C ASP A 312 -12.44 34.34 20.16
N ILE A 313 -13.49 34.80 20.84
CA ILE A 313 -14.28 35.94 20.34
C ILE A 313 -13.40 37.20 20.29
N ARG A 314 -13.42 37.85 19.15
CA ARG A 314 -12.65 39.08 18.92
C ARG A 314 -13.20 40.24 19.75
N ASP A 315 -12.33 41.21 20.04
CA ASP A 315 -12.75 42.49 20.63
C ASP A 315 -13.52 43.35 19.63
N GLU A 316 -13.02 43.41 18.40
CA GLU A 316 -13.66 44.06 17.26
C GLU A 316 -13.83 43.11 16.10
N ALA A 317 -14.97 43.09 15.48
CA ALA A 317 -15.22 42.27 14.30
C ALA A 317 -14.37 42.77 13.12
N GLU A 318 -13.83 41.84 12.36
CA GLU A 318 -13.19 42.13 11.07
C GLU A 318 -14.25 42.03 9.97
N ILE A 319 -14.44 43.08 9.23
CA ILE A 319 -15.48 43.14 8.20
C ILE A 319 -14.83 43.17 6.82
N ILE A 320 -15.11 42.19 6.01
CA ILE A 320 -14.48 41.90 4.71
C ILE A 320 -15.56 41.84 3.63
N GLY A 321 -15.27 42.45 2.50
CA GLY A 321 -16.10 42.32 1.30
C GLY A 321 -15.82 41.04 0.54
N THR A 322 -16.65 40.77 -0.47
CA THR A 322 -16.48 39.59 -1.31
C THR A 322 -15.20 39.59 -2.17
N ASP A 323 -14.57 40.73 -2.29
CA ASP A 323 -13.27 40.92 -2.94
C ASP A 323 -12.07 40.63 -2.02
N GLY A 324 -12.32 40.22 -0.77
CA GLY A 324 -11.30 39.93 0.23
C GLY A 324 -10.68 41.17 0.88
N LYS A 325 -11.21 42.37 0.59
CA LYS A 325 -10.70 43.62 1.16
C LYS A 325 -11.59 44.10 2.29
N SER A 326 -11.02 44.90 3.19
CA SER A 326 -11.75 45.54 4.25
C SER A 326 -12.94 46.33 3.67
N LEU A 327 -14.13 46.12 4.20
CA LEU A 327 -15.35 46.76 3.73
C LEU A 327 -15.67 47.96 4.63
N ALA A 328 -15.68 49.16 4.04
CA ALA A 328 -16.11 50.35 4.74
C ALA A 328 -17.63 50.52 4.72
N GLY A 329 -18.16 51.16 5.75
CA GLY A 329 -19.58 51.55 5.81
C GLY A 329 -20.54 50.47 6.31
N TYR A 330 -20.05 49.32 6.71
CA TYR A 330 -20.81 48.30 7.42
C TYR A 330 -20.28 48.19 8.86
N GLU A 331 -21.18 48.21 9.82
CA GLU A 331 -20.83 48.12 11.24
C GLU A 331 -21.40 46.85 11.85
N ALA A 332 -20.56 46.13 12.57
CA ALA A 332 -20.95 44.98 13.37
C ALA A 332 -20.17 44.98 14.68
N MET A 333 -20.84 45.39 15.75
CA MET A 333 -20.21 45.47 17.08
C MET A 333 -20.34 44.13 17.81
N ILE A 334 -19.27 43.71 18.42
CA ILE A 334 -19.27 42.55 19.33
C ILE A 334 -19.61 43.03 20.75
N PRO A 335 -20.64 42.49 21.40
CA PRO A 335 -20.99 42.87 22.75
C PRO A 335 -19.81 42.68 23.72
N GLU A 336 -19.61 43.63 24.62
CA GLU A 336 -18.44 43.68 25.50
C GLU A 336 -18.28 42.40 26.36
N ASP A 337 -19.38 41.80 26.80
CA ASP A 337 -19.34 40.60 27.64
C ASP A 337 -19.05 39.30 26.91
N PHE A 338 -18.97 39.32 25.59
CA PHE A 338 -18.48 38.19 24.77
C PHE A 338 -17.03 38.26 24.40
N ARG A 339 -16.42 39.46 24.45
CA ARG A 339 -15.05 39.67 24.01
C ARG A 339 -14.03 38.84 24.78
N GLY A 340 -13.16 38.18 24.06
CA GLY A 340 -12.11 37.32 24.63
C GLY A 340 -12.56 35.95 25.13
N LEU A 341 -13.84 35.61 25.03
CA LEU A 341 -14.33 34.30 25.41
C LEU A 341 -13.85 33.22 24.44
N GLU A 342 -13.43 32.09 24.98
CA GLU A 342 -13.15 30.89 24.20
C GLU A 342 -14.44 30.45 23.47
N ARG A 343 -14.32 29.92 22.25
CA ARG A 343 -15.48 29.65 21.36
C ARG A 343 -16.58 28.83 21.99
N PHE A 344 -16.27 27.79 22.76
CA PHE A 344 -17.27 26.92 23.39
C PHE A 344 -17.84 27.54 24.69
N ALA A 345 -17.07 28.36 25.37
CA ALA A 345 -17.59 29.17 26.46
C ALA A 345 -18.56 30.25 25.91
N ALA A 346 -18.24 30.87 24.79
CA ALA A 346 -19.14 31.76 24.08
C ALA A 346 -20.41 31.07 23.61
N ARG A 347 -20.32 29.84 23.13
CA ARG A 347 -21.48 29.02 22.75
C ARG A 347 -22.45 28.87 23.92
N LYS A 348 -21.96 28.47 25.07
CA LYS A 348 -22.77 28.31 26.31
C LYS A 348 -23.42 29.61 26.73
N LYS A 349 -22.69 30.72 26.70
CA LYS A 349 -23.20 32.03 27.06
C LYS A 349 -24.27 32.50 26.08
N ILE A 350 -24.11 32.36 24.80
CA ILE A 350 -25.10 32.71 23.80
C ILE A 350 -26.40 31.95 24.00
N VAL A 351 -26.33 30.64 24.22
CA VAL A 351 -27.51 29.84 24.49
C VAL A 351 -28.23 30.32 25.75
N ALA A 352 -27.50 30.59 26.83
CA ALA A 352 -28.07 31.11 28.07
C ALA A 352 -28.70 32.49 27.88
N ASP A 353 -28.08 33.40 27.15
CA ASP A 353 -28.61 34.73 26.89
C ASP A 353 -29.87 34.70 26.00
N PHE A 354 -29.91 33.81 25.00
CA PHE A 354 -31.13 33.56 24.21
C PHE A 354 -32.27 33.04 25.06
N GLU A 355 -32.02 32.14 25.99
CA GLU A 355 -33.00 31.62 26.94
C GLU A 355 -33.51 32.73 27.84
N ALA A 356 -32.63 33.57 28.40
CA ALA A 356 -32.99 34.68 29.26
C ALA A 356 -33.82 35.74 28.53
N LEU A 357 -33.64 35.93 27.23
CA LEU A 357 -34.44 36.83 26.39
C LEU A 357 -35.76 36.23 25.89
N GLY A 358 -36.02 34.97 26.18
CA GLY A 358 -37.18 34.24 25.65
C GLY A 358 -37.06 33.92 24.15
N LEU A 359 -35.87 33.92 23.60
CA LEU A 359 -35.61 33.71 22.16
C LEU A 359 -35.08 32.32 21.84
N LEU A 360 -34.84 31.49 22.82
CA LEU A 360 -34.51 30.07 22.62
C LEU A 360 -35.82 29.28 22.42
N ASP A 361 -36.06 28.81 21.21
CA ASP A 361 -37.25 28.07 20.86
C ASP A 361 -37.22 26.64 21.41
N GLU A 362 -36.20 25.88 21.03
CA GLU A 362 -35.94 24.51 21.52
C GLU A 362 -34.51 24.09 21.31
N ILE A 363 -34.08 23.04 22.01
CA ILE A 363 -32.79 22.37 21.80
C ILE A 363 -33.10 20.91 21.45
N LYS A 364 -32.69 20.45 20.26
CA LYS A 364 -32.85 19.06 19.81
C LYS A 364 -31.51 18.33 19.84
N PRO A 365 -31.47 17.09 20.37
CA PRO A 365 -30.30 16.25 20.14
C PRO A 365 -30.07 16.08 18.63
N HIS A 366 -28.82 16.18 18.21
CA HIS A 366 -28.45 16.07 16.80
C HIS A 366 -27.09 15.40 16.66
N ASP A 367 -27.05 14.32 15.89
CA ASP A 367 -25.80 13.67 15.56
C ASP A 367 -25.15 14.41 14.39
N LEU A 368 -23.93 14.83 14.57
CA LEU A 368 -23.19 15.60 13.60
C LEU A 368 -21.75 15.11 13.44
N LYS A 369 -21.16 15.47 12.32
CA LYS A 369 -19.76 15.25 12.08
C LYS A 369 -19.00 16.55 12.33
N VAL A 370 -18.13 16.53 13.31
CA VAL A 370 -17.28 17.68 13.65
C VAL A 370 -15.93 17.53 12.97
N PRO A 371 -15.49 18.54 12.18
CA PRO A 371 -14.17 18.48 11.55
C PRO A 371 -13.06 18.75 12.57
N TYR A 372 -12.09 17.85 12.62
CA TYR A 372 -10.88 17.97 13.47
C TYR A 372 -9.65 17.99 12.60
N GLY A 373 -8.63 18.74 13.00
CA GLY A 373 -7.31 18.64 12.41
C GLY A 373 -6.64 17.31 12.82
N ASP A 374 -6.12 16.57 11.86
CA ASP A 374 -5.47 15.28 12.09
C ASP A 374 -4.23 15.37 13.00
N ARG A 375 -3.56 16.51 12.99
CA ARG A 375 -2.34 16.79 13.78
C ARG A 375 -2.62 17.55 15.08
N GLY A 376 -3.47 18.57 15.04
CA GLY A 376 -3.83 19.38 16.19
C GLY A 376 -4.77 18.70 17.18
N GLY A 377 -5.62 17.82 16.66
CA GLY A 377 -6.59 17.09 17.48
C GLY A 377 -7.70 17.96 18.07
N VAL A 378 -7.94 19.14 17.51
CA VAL A 378 -8.98 20.08 17.92
C VAL A 378 -9.93 20.36 16.75
N PRO A 379 -11.18 20.79 17.03
CA PRO A 379 -12.07 21.21 15.95
C PRO A 379 -11.48 22.34 15.13
N ILE A 380 -11.57 22.21 13.82
CA ILE A 380 -11.12 23.20 12.83
C ILE A 380 -12.12 24.35 12.77
N GLU A 381 -11.62 25.56 12.54
CA GLU A 381 -12.43 26.72 12.26
C GLU A 381 -12.26 27.16 10.79
N PRO A 382 -13.33 27.28 10.01
CA PRO A 382 -13.29 28.07 8.79
C PRO A 382 -12.90 29.53 9.13
N MET A 383 -11.83 30.02 8.54
CA MET A 383 -11.24 31.32 8.89
C MET A 383 -10.84 32.09 7.65
N LEU A 384 -11.17 33.39 7.61
CA LEU A 384 -10.70 34.30 6.56
C LEU A 384 -9.25 34.74 6.85
N THR A 385 -8.33 34.29 6.02
CA THR A 385 -6.90 34.56 6.15
C THR A 385 -6.27 34.91 4.81
N ASP A 386 -5.20 35.69 4.84
CA ASP A 386 -4.36 35.94 3.66
C ASP A 386 -3.47 34.74 3.42
N GLN A 387 -3.66 34.09 2.29
CA GLN A 387 -2.91 32.88 1.91
C GLN A 387 -2.47 32.99 0.45
N TRP A 388 -1.50 32.15 0.09
CA TRP A 388 -1.08 31.92 -1.28
C TRP A 388 -1.82 30.73 -1.89
N TYR A 389 -2.19 30.86 -3.16
CA TYR A 389 -2.98 29.87 -3.90
C TYR A 389 -2.37 29.55 -5.25
N VAL A 390 -2.53 28.30 -5.69
CA VAL A 390 -2.35 27.92 -7.09
C VAL A 390 -3.72 27.78 -7.73
N SER A 391 -3.92 28.47 -8.86
CA SER A 391 -5.07 28.28 -9.74
C SER A 391 -4.84 26.98 -10.53
N VAL A 392 -5.39 25.88 -10.04
CA VAL A 392 -5.02 24.54 -10.50
C VAL A 392 -5.80 24.04 -11.70
N LYS A 393 -6.95 24.64 -12.01
CA LYS A 393 -7.81 24.15 -13.10
C LYS A 393 -7.11 24.00 -14.44
N PRO A 394 -6.32 24.95 -14.95
CA PRO A 394 -5.59 24.77 -16.21
C PRO A 394 -4.59 23.62 -16.17
N LEU A 395 -3.98 23.40 -15.01
CA LEU A 395 -3.06 22.26 -14.79
C LEU A 395 -3.79 20.93 -14.72
N ALA A 396 -4.95 20.92 -14.05
CA ALA A 396 -5.79 19.75 -13.89
C ALA A 396 -6.37 19.26 -15.21
N ASP A 397 -6.79 20.14 -16.09
CA ASP A 397 -7.36 19.77 -17.39
C ASP A 397 -6.38 18.96 -18.25
N VAL A 398 -5.11 19.35 -18.26
CA VAL A 398 -4.04 18.59 -18.92
C VAL A 398 -3.77 17.26 -18.24
N ALA A 399 -3.76 17.26 -16.92
CA ALA A 399 -3.52 16.06 -16.12
C ALA A 399 -4.65 15.01 -16.25
N ILE A 400 -5.90 15.44 -16.32
CA ILE A 400 -7.06 14.58 -16.57
C ILE A 400 -6.92 13.90 -17.92
N LYS A 401 -6.58 14.66 -18.95
CA LYS A 401 -6.43 14.16 -20.32
C LYS A 401 -5.35 13.08 -20.42
N ALA A 402 -4.24 13.23 -19.73
CA ALA A 402 -3.16 12.25 -19.73
C ALA A 402 -3.61 10.86 -19.27
N VAL A 403 -4.51 10.78 -18.30
CA VAL A 403 -5.08 9.51 -17.82
C VAL A 403 -6.18 9.01 -18.76
N GLU A 404 -7.04 9.89 -19.25
CA GLU A 404 -8.09 9.54 -20.24
C GLU A 404 -7.48 8.94 -21.52
N ASP A 405 -6.39 9.51 -22.00
CA ASP A 405 -5.69 9.07 -23.22
C ASP A 405 -4.81 7.83 -23.00
N GLY A 406 -4.67 7.36 -21.77
CA GLY A 406 -3.88 6.17 -21.44
C GLY A 406 -2.37 6.40 -21.39
N GLU A 407 -1.89 7.63 -21.39
CA GLU A 407 -0.46 7.94 -21.17
C GLU A 407 -0.02 7.54 -19.76
N ILE A 408 -0.93 7.61 -18.80
CA ILE A 408 -0.78 7.12 -17.43
C ILE A 408 -1.84 6.07 -17.19
N GLN A 409 -1.41 4.90 -16.70
CA GLN A 409 -2.31 3.81 -16.34
C GLN A 409 -2.29 3.57 -14.84
N PHE A 410 -3.48 3.42 -14.25
CA PHE A 410 -3.63 2.98 -12.86
C PHE A 410 -3.76 1.46 -12.79
N VAL A 411 -3.09 0.85 -11.84
CA VAL A 411 -3.20 -0.58 -11.53
C VAL A 411 -3.48 -0.72 -10.03
N PRO A 412 -4.64 -1.26 -9.61
CA PRO A 412 -5.80 -1.62 -10.43
C PRO A 412 -6.46 -0.40 -11.11
N LYS A 413 -7.02 -0.63 -12.27
CA LYS A 413 -7.60 0.44 -13.10
C LYS A 413 -8.71 1.23 -12.41
N GLN A 414 -9.47 0.61 -11.54
CA GLN A 414 -10.56 1.25 -10.79
C GLN A 414 -10.15 2.50 -9.99
N TYR A 415 -8.88 2.63 -9.63
CA TYR A 415 -8.38 3.80 -8.92
C TYR A 415 -8.32 5.07 -9.78
N GLU A 416 -8.44 4.97 -11.10
CA GLU A 416 -8.59 6.15 -11.94
C GLU A 416 -9.90 6.90 -11.65
N ASN A 417 -10.94 6.21 -11.17
CA ASN A 417 -12.21 6.84 -10.79
C ASN A 417 -12.03 7.80 -9.61
N LEU A 418 -11.23 7.40 -8.63
CA LEU A 418 -10.89 8.27 -7.50
C LEU A 418 -10.12 9.50 -7.97
N TYR A 419 -9.14 9.31 -8.85
CA TYR A 419 -8.39 10.39 -9.46
C TYR A 419 -9.31 11.37 -10.23
N PHE A 420 -10.17 10.89 -11.10
CA PHE A 420 -11.09 11.73 -11.87
C PHE A 420 -12.09 12.46 -10.99
N SER A 421 -12.62 11.79 -9.96
CA SER A 421 -13.54 12.41 -9.01
C SER A 421 -12.93 13.64 -8.33
N TRP A 422 -11.67 13.57 -7.93
CA TRP A 422 -10.97 14.68 -7.31
C TRP A 422 -10.60 15.78 -8.33
N MET A 423 -10.15 15.38 -9.50
CA MET A 423 -9.59 16.31 -10.49
C MET A 423 -10.66 17.14 -11.20
N ARG A 424 -11.86 16.57 -11.43
CA ARG A 424 -12.93 17.27 -12.15
C ARG A 424 -13.55 18.43 -11.36
N ASP A 425 -13.56 18.31 -10.04
CA ASP A 425 -14.10 19.31 -9.13
C ASP A 425 -13.02 20.00 -8.30
N ILE A 426 -11.80 20.03 -8.80
CA ILE A 426 -10.66 20.57 -8.08
C ILE A 426 -10.82 22.07 -7.81
N GLN A 427 -10.56 22.45 -6.57
CA GLN A 427 -10.55 23.84 -6.11
C GLN A 427 -9.12 24.38 -6.11
N ASP A 428 -8.98 25.71 -6.10
CA ASP A 428 -7.67 26.34 -5.97
C ASP A 428 -6.96 25.84 -4.72
N TRP A 429 -5.70 25.55 -4.87
CA TRP A 429 -4.88 24.94 -3.83
C TRP A 429 -4.22 26.01 -2.96
N CYS A 430 -4.54 26.03 -1.67
CA CYS A 430 -3.86 26.85 -0.68
C CYS A 430 -2.48 26.26 -0.38
N ILE A 431 -1.42 26.97 -0.76
CA ILE A 431 -0.05 26.47 -0.69
C ILE A 431 0.77 27.06 0.46
N SER A 432 0.26 28.02 1.21
CA SER A 432 0.97 28.65 2.34
C SER A 432 0.62 27.99 3.66
N ARG A 433 1.62 27.85 4.52
CA ARG A 433 1.51 27.34 5.89
C ARG A 433 2.23 28.25 6.85
N GLN A 434 1.65 28.47 8.02
CA GLN A 434 2.19 29.37 9.04
C GLN A 434 3.12 28.58 9.97
N LEU A 435 4.14 27.97 9.37
CA LEU A 435 5.17 27.14 10.00
C LEU A 435 6.53 27.81 9.84
N TRP A 436 7.53 27.33 10.56
CA TRP A 436 8.92 27.73 10.36
C TRP A 436 9.70 26.74 9.51
N TRP A 437 9.38 25.46 9.63
CA TRP A 437 10.03 24.38 8.90
C TRP A 437 9.36 24.15 7.53
N GLY A 438 10.09 24.40 6.48
CA GLY A 438 9.65 24.21 5.11
C GLY A 438 10.34 25.20 4.16
N HIS A 439 9.88 25.17 2.91
CA HIS A 439 10.34 26.13 1.88
C HIS A 439 9.70 27.49 2.11
N ARG A 440 10.52 28.46 2.53
CA ARG A 440 10.02 29.82 2.75
C ARG A 440 9.56 30.44 1.42
N ILE A 441 8.39 31.03 1.46
CA ILE A 441 7.78 31.63 0.26
C ILE A 441 8.67 32.74 -0.31
N PRO A 442 9.05 32.66 -1.60
CA PRO A 442 9.96 33.63 -2.22
C PRO A 442 9.24 34.91 -2.65
N ALA A 443 8.67 35.59 -1.67
CA ALA A 443 7.97 36.87 -1.82
C ALA A 443 8.46 37.86 -0.78
N TRP A 444 8.58 39.14 -1.15
CA TRP A 444 9.02 40.20 -0.30
C TRP A 444 8.01 41.36 -0.29
N TYR A 445 7.91 42.02 0.84
CA TYR A 445 6.99 43.12 1.06
C TYR A 445 7.77 44.39 1.36
N ASP A 446 7.36 45.52 0.80
CA ASP A 446 7.82 46.81 1.22
C ASP A 446 6.98 47.36 2.40
N ALA A 447 7.34 48.52 2.90
CA ALA A 447 6.64 49.16 4.01
C ALA A 447 5.18 49.54 3.70
N GLU A 448 4.83 49.65 2.43
CA GLU A 448 3.47 49.96 1.93
C GLU A 448 2.64 48.71 1.68
N GLY A 449 3.23 47.50 1.85
CA GLY A 449 2.54 46.27 1.65
C GLY A 449 2.54 45.77 0.19
N ASN A 450 3.30 46.37 -0.69
CA ASN A 450 3.47 45.86 -2.05
C ASN A 450 4.22 44.53 -2.04
N VAL A 451 3.78 43.62 -2.89
CA VAL A 451 4.31 42.24 -2.97
C VAL A 451 5.22 42.09 -4.18
N TYR A 452 6.38 41.54 -3.96
CA TYR A 452 7.38 41.28 -4.99
C TYR A 452 7.80 39.80 -4.95
N VAL A 453 7.76 39.12 -6.09
CA VAL A 453 8.08 37.70 -6.20
C VAL A 453 9.28 37.52 -7.11
N ALA A 454 10.30 36.87 -6.58
CA ALA A 454 11.50 36.47 -7.31
C ALA A 454 12.22 35.35 -6.53
N ARG A 455 13.29 34.82 -7.09
CA ARG A 455 14.05 33.72 -6.47
C ARG A 455 14.81 34.13 -5.21
N ASN A 456 15.24 35.42 -5.17
CA ASN A 456 15.93 35.98 -4.01
C ASN A 456 15.71 37.50 -3.96
N GLU A 457 16.14 38.13 -2.89
CA GLU A 457 16.00 39.57 -2.68
C GLU A 457 16.73 40.42 -3.74
N ALA A 458 17.93 40.01 -4.15
CA ALA A 458 18.70 40.70 -5.17
C ALA A 458 17.96 40.72 -6.52
N GLU A 459 17.35 39.62 -6.88
CA GLU A 459 16.50 39.52 -8.10
C GLU A 459 15.24 40.36 -7.97
N VAL A 460 14.61 40.47 -6.81
CA VAL A 460 13.48 41.38 -6.56
C VAL A 460 13.89 42.81 -6.87
N ARG A 461 15.02 43.27 -6.35
CA ARG A 461 15.48 44.64 -6.57
C ARG A 461 15.76 44.93 -8.05
N SER A 462 16.40 43.99 -8.73
CA SER A 462 16.67 44.06 -10.15
C SER A 462 15.41 44.02 -11.03
N LYS A 463 14.54 43.06 -10.77
CA LYS A 463 13.33 42.80 -11.55
C LYS A 463 12.29 43.94 -11.45
N TYR A 464 12.14 44.52 -10.27
CA TYR A 464 11.15 45.55 -9.99
C TYR A 464 11.74 46.97 -9.92
N GLY A 465 13.03 47.11 -10.19
CA GLY A 465 13.71 48.41 -10.23
C GLY A 465 13.77 49.09 -8.86
N LEU A 466 13.94 48.34 -7.79
CA LEU A 466 14.04 48.88 -6.44
C LEU A 466 15.50 49.18 -6.06
N ASP A 467 15.75 50.34 -5.45
CA ASP A 467 17.07 50.64 -4.94
C ASP A 467 17.32 50.05 -3.55
N SER A 468 18.55 50.14 -3.05
CA SER A 468 18.94 49.60 -1.76
C SER A 468 18.30 50.30 -0.55
N ALA A 469 17.68 51.45 -0.76
CA ALA A 469 16.99 52.21 0.29
C ALA A 469 15.61 51.67 0.62
N VAL A 470 15.01 50.88 -0.28
CA VAL A 470 13.71 50.22 -0.04
C VAL A 470 13.93 49.08 0.91
N GLU A 471 13.31 49.15 2.08
CA GLU A 471 13.33 48.03 3.04
C GLU A 471 12.37 46.92 2.62
N LEU A 472 12.89 45.72 2.49
CA LEU A 472 12.12 44.54 2.08
C LEU A 472 12.11 43.47 3.20
N LYS A 473 10.96 42.92 3.44
CA LYS A 473 10.77 41.81 4.39
C LYS A 473 10.23 40.60 3.65
N GLN A 474 10.91 39.48 3.76
CA GLN A 474 10.45 38.23 3.16
C GLN A 474 9.22 37.72 3.88
N ASP A 475 8.29 37.11 3.14
CA ASP A 475 7.13 36.41 3.66
C ASP A 475 7.57 35.37 4.72
N GLU A 476 6.87 35.32 5.85
CA GLU A 476 7.21 34.43 6.97
C GLU A 476 6.66 33.03 6.80
N ASP A 477 5.72 32.85 5.91
CA ASP A 477 5.09 31.55 5.66
C ASP A 477 6.00 30.64 4.84
N VAL A 478 5.76 29.36 4.98
CA VAL A 478 6.40 28.33 4.17
C VAL A 478 5.38 27.67 3.26
N LEU A 479 5.87 26.99 2.23
CA LEU A 479 5.01 26.24 1.31
C LEU A 479 4.55 24.92 1.92
N ASP A 480 3.35 24.51 1.55
CA ASP A 480 2.84 23.16 1.81
C ASP A 480 3.86 22.13 1.35
N THR A 481 4.10 21.12 2.17
CA THR A 481 4.99 19.99 1.87
C THR A 481 4.71 19.38 0.50
N TRP A 482 3.45 19.26 0.12
CA TRP A 482 3.04 18.67 -1.16
C TRP A 482 3.43 19.53 -2.38
N PHE A 483 3.79 20.78 -2.19
CA PHE A 483 4.32 21.60 -3.28
C PHE A 483 5.68 21.09 -3.76
N SER A 484 6.63 20.91 -2.86
CA SER A 484 7.93 20.32 -3.20
C SER A 484 7.83 18.85 -3.60
N SER A 485 6.97 18.10 -2.94
CA SER A 485 6.74 16.67 -3.25
C SER A 485 6.15 16.48 -4.65
N GLY A 486 5.37 17.43 -5.14
CA GLY A 486 4.83 17.42 -6.50
C GLY A 486 5.88 17.57 -7.61
N LEU A 487 7.10 18.00 -7.27
CA LEU A 487 8.22 18.13 -8.19
C LEU A 487 9.14 16.92 -8.21
N TRP A 488 8.88 15.94 -7.38
CA TRP A 488 9.82 14.88 -7.01
C TRP A 488 10.42 14.11 -8.19
N THR A 489 9.62 13.75 -9.19
CA THR A 489 10.10 12.95 -10.31
C THR A 489 11.15 13.63 -11.19
N PHE A 490 11.10 14.95 -11.29
CA PHE A 490 12.01 15.71 -12.14
C PHE A 490 13.00 16.58 -11.35
N SER A 491 12.62 17.09 -10.19
CA SER A 491 13.54 17.86 -9.34
C SER A 491 14.72 17.01 -8.84
N THR A 492 14.49 15.73 -8.53
CA THR A 492 15.53 14.79 -8.11
C THR A 492 16.54 14.49 -9.21
N LEU A 493 16.16 14.68 -10.48
CA LEU A 493 17.02 14.45 -11.64
C LEU A 493 17.72 15.71 -12.15
N GLY A 494 17.62 16.83 -11.40
CA GLY A 494 18.38 18.05 -11.63
C GLY A 494 17.62 19.19 -12.26
N TRP A 495 16.34 19.03 -12.63
CA TRP A 495 15.55 20.16 -13.16
C TRP A 495 15.61 21.36 -12.20
N PRO A 496 15.72 22.60 -12.67
CA PRO A 496 15.47 23.12 -14.03
C PRO A 496 16.59 22.90 -15.06
N GLU A 497 17.75 22.42 -14.64
CA GLU A 497 18.82 22.11 -15.57
C GLU A 497 18.47 20.89 -16.43
N GLN A 498 18.87 20.92 -17.70
CA GLN A 498 18.66 19.82 -18.64
C GLN A 498 19.79 18.81 -18.50
N THR A 499 19.78 18.07 -17.40
CA THR A 499 20.80 17.08 -17.06
C THR A 499 20.71 15.82 -17.94
N LYS A 500 21.79 15.04 -17.98
CA LYS A 500 21.78 13.72 -18.62
C LYS A 500 20.76 12.78 -17.96
N GLU A 501 20.68 12.83 -16.62
CA GLU A 501 19.78 12.00 -15.82
C GLU A 501 18.32 12.30 -16.15
N LEU A 502 17.97 13.57 -16.26
CA LEU A 502 16.61 13.99 -16.65
C LEU A 502 16.22 13.44 -18.02
N LYS A 503 17.12 13.50 -18.99
CA LYS A 503 16.88 12.96 -20.34
C LYS A 503 16.80 11.43 -20.34
N MET A 504 17.63 10.77 -19.55
CA MET A 504 17.77 9.32 -19.53
C MET A 504 16.64 8.62 -18.75
N PHE A 505 16.26 9.17 -17.61
CA PHE A 505 15.38 8.49 -16.64
C PHE A 505 13.97 9.08 -16.53
N HIS A 506 13.71 10.23 -17.08
CA HIS A 506 12.38 10.82 -17.04
C HIS A 506 11.64 10.66 -18.38
N PRO A 507 10.36 10.26 -18.41
CA PRO A 507 9.50 9.93 -17.28
C PRO A 507 9.94 8.66 -16.55
N THR A 508 9.58 8.52 -15.26
CA THR A 508 9.80 7.27 -14.53
C THR A 508 8.84 6.18 -15.03
N ASP A 509 9.15 4.93 -14.78
CA ASP A 509 8.37 3.81 -15.35
C ASP A 509 7.14 3.47 -14.52
N VAL A 510 7.30 3.38 -13.21
CA VAL A 510 6.19 3.08 -12.30
C VAL A 510 6.30 3.87 -11.01
N LEU A 511 5.16 4.31 -10.51
CA LEU A 511 5.01 4.83 -9.16
C LEU A 511 4.26 3.81 -8.33
N ILE A 512 4.80 3.43 -7.18
CA ILE A 512 4.12 2.55 -6.22
C ILE A 512 3.74 3.39 -5.01
N THR A 513 2.45 3.49 -4.74
CA THR A 513 1.92 4.36 -3.70
C THR A 513 0.64 3.80 -3.09
N GLY A 514 0.30 4.27 -1.89
CA GLY A 514 -1.01 4.01 -1.29
C GLY A 514 -2.11 4.83 -1.96
N PHE A 515 -3.34 4.38 -1.83
CA PHE A 515 -4.51 5.07 -2.39
C PHE A 515 -4.79 6.42 -1.70
N ASP A 516 -4.37 6.57 -0.46
CA ASP A 516 -4.61 7.73 0.40
C ASP A 516 -3.89 9.01 -0.07
N ILE A 517 -2.87 8.90 -0.89
CA ILE A 517 -2.13 10.04 -1.43
C ILE A 517 -2.25 10.21 -2.94
N ILE A 518 -3.25 9.60 -3.57
CA ILE A 518 -3.50 9.79 -5.01
C ILE A 518 -3.75 11.27 -5.32
N PHE A 519 -4.59 11.93 -4.57
CA PHE A 519 -4.86 13.35 -4.77
C PHE A 519 -3.70 14.24 -4.30
N PHE A 520 -3.22 14.03 -3.09
CA PHE A 520 -2.17 14.87 -2.51
C PHE A 520 -0.87 14.87 -3.31
N TRP A 521 -0.49 13.71 -3.79
CA TRP A 521 0.81 13.53 -4.40
C TRP A 521 0.75 13.16 -5.88
N VAL A 522 0.06 12.10 -6.22
CA VAL A 522 0.02 11.59 -7.60
C VAL A 522 -0.55 12.65 -8.55
N ALA A 523 -1.71 13.21 -8.24
CA ALA A 523 -2.37 14.23 -9.05
C ALA A 523 -1.51 15.48 -9.19
N ARG A 524 -0.90 15.93 -8.09
CA ARG A 524 -0.04 17.12 -8.10
C ARG A 524 1.26 16.90 -8.85
N MET A 525 1.85 15.74 -8.77
CA MET A 525 3.00 15.37 -9.62
C MET A 525 2.64 15.42 -11.10
N ILE A 526 1.49 14.88 -11.48
CA ILE A 526 1.04 14.91 -12.87
C ILE A 526 0.86 16.35 -13.34
N MET A 527 0.17 17.17 -12.57
CA MET A 527 -0.07 18.58 -12.90
C MET A 527 1.23 19.37 -13.08
N PHE A 528 2.14 19.29 -12.13
CA PHE A 528 3.40 20.04 -12.20
C PHE A 528 4.34 19.50 -13.27
N THR A 529 4.49 18.20 -13.37
CA THR A 529 5.39 17.61 -14.36
C THR A 529 4.96 17.97 -15.77
N MET A 530 3.68 17.83 -16.10
CA MET A 530 3.20 18.13 -17.45
C MET A 530 3.26 19.63 -17.78
N HIS A 531 3.23 20.49 -16.77
CA HIS A 531 3.38 21.92 -16.98
C HIS A 531 4.83 22.34 -17.20
N PHE A 532 5.79 21.74 -16.51
CA PHE A 532 7.18 22.19 -16.50
C PHE A 532 8.13 21.35 -17.35
N VAL A 533 7.84 20.09 -17.55
CA VAL A 533 8.73 19.17 -18.26
C VAL A 533 8.16 18.88 -19.65
N LYS A 534 8.93 19.24 -20.67
CA LYS A 534 8.59 19.02 -22.07
C LYS A 534 9.62 18.09 -22.73
N ASP A 535 9.18 17.30 -23.69
CA ASP A 535 10.08 16.51 -24.52
C ASP A 535 10.79 17.38 -25.58
N GLU A 536 11.62 16.76 -26.43
CA GLU A 536 12.37 17.44 -27.49
C GLU A 536 11.46 18.17 -28.51
N ASN A 537 10.21 17.75 -28.63
CA ASN A 537 9.20 18.33 -29.52
C ASN A 537 8.30 19.34 -28.81
N GLY A 538 8.58 19.66 -27.55
CA GLY A 538 7.77 20.57 -26.74
C GLY A 538 6.48 19.97 -26.22
N LYS A 539 6.29 18.65 -26.30
CA LYS A 539 5.13 17.95 -25.77
C LYS A 539 5.28 17.77 -24.24
N PRO A 540 4.23 18.02 -23.44
CA PRO A 540 4.25 17.72 -22.01
C PRO A 540 4.60 16.26 -21.73
N GLN A 541 5.54 16.05 -20.81
CA GLN A 541 5.87 14.72 -20.32
C GLN A 541 5.04 14.37 -19.09
N VAL A 542 4.61 13.11 -19.01
CA VAL A 542 4.03 12.55 -17.79
C VAL A 542 5.14 12.26 -16.78
N PRO A 543 4.86 12.28 -15.45
CA PRO A 543 5.88 11.99 -14.45
C PRO A 543 6.24 10.49 -14.40
N PHE A 544 5.28 9.63 -14.69
CA PHE A 544 5.38 8.17 -14.66
C PHE A 544 4.36 7.57 -15.63
N LYS A 545 4.65 6.37 -16.13
CA LYS A 545 3.79 5.66 -17.09
C LYS A 545 2.69 4.86 -16.40
N THR A 546 2.99 4.30 -15.25
CA THR A 546 2.07 3.44 -14.48
C THR A 546 2.05 3.87 -13.02
N VAL A 547 0.85 3.89 -12.43
CA VAL A 547 0.64 4.07 -10.99
C VAL A 547 0.10 2.76 -10.42
N TYR A 548 0.93 2.06 -9.69
CA TYR A 548 0.51 0.89 -8.93
C TYR A 548 0.05 1.31 -7.54
N VAL A 549 -1.23 1.08 -7.25
CA VAL A 549 -1.84 1.49 -5.99
C VAL A 549 -1.91 0.30 -5.04
N THR A 550 -1.32 0.47 -3.85
CA THR A 550 -1.34 -0.54 -2.80
C THR A 550 -2.45 -0.27 -1.80
N GLY A 551 -2.96 -1.34 -1.16
CA GLY A 551 -3.73 -1.25 0.06
C GLY A 551 -2.85 -0.95 1.27
N LEU A 552 -3.48 -0.76 2.41
CA LEU A 552 -2.80 -0.55 3.70
C LEU A 552 -2.49 -1.90 4.36
N ILE A 553 -1.41 -1.95 5.14
CA ILE A 553 -1.14 -3.07 6.03
C ILE A 553 -1.81 -2.78 7.38
N ARG A 554 -2.70 -3.69 7.76
CA ARG A 554 -3.44 -3.65 9.02
C ARG A 554 -2.92 -4.72 9.97
N ASP A 555 -3.23 -4.60 11.25
CA ASP A 555 -2.90 -5.65 12.22
C ASP A 555 -3.72 -6.93 11.98
N GLU A 556 -3.48 -7.97 12.76
CA GLU A 556 -4.18 -9.26 12.62
C GLU A 556 -5.69 -9.15 12.83
N GLN A 557 -6.16 -8.15 13.57
CA GLN A 557 -7.59 -7.87 13.80
C GLN A 557 -8.21 -6.97 12.74
N GLY A 558 -7.45 -6.59 11.71
CA GLY A 558 -7.92 -5.71 10.65
C GLY A 558 -7.96 -4.22 11.03
N GLN A 559 -7.31 -3.83 12.12
CA GLN A 559 -7.22 -2.45 12.55
C GLN A 559 -6.05 -1.72 11.87
N LYS A 560 -6.26 -0.45 11.54
CA LYS A 560 -5.17 0.40 11.05
C LYS A 560 -4.08 0.52 12.11
N MET A 561 -2.82 0.31 11.72
CA MET A 561 -1.69 0.46 12.62
C MET A 561 -1.42 1.94 12.90
N SER A 562 -1.31 2.30 14.17
CA SER A 562 -0.93 3.64 14.59
C SER A 562 -0.19 3.61 15.93
N LYS A 563 0.67 4.60 16.16
CA LYS A 563 1.38 4.74 17.44
C LYS A 563 0.41 4.91 18.61
N SER A 564 -0.69 5.63 18.40
CA SER A 564 -1.70 5.87 19.42
C SER A 564 -2.46 4.60 19.84
N LYS A 565 -2.61 3.64 18.92
CA LYS A 565 -3.23 2.33 19.23
C LYS A 565 -2.25 1.31 19.78
N GLY A 566 -0.94 1.58 19.69
CA GLY A 566 0.12 0.67 20.16
C GLY A 566 0.20 -0.64 19.38
N ASN A 567 -0.28 -0.68 18.15
CA ASN A 567 -0.31 -1.87 17.29
C ASN A 567 0.68 -1.80 16.11
N VAL A 568 1.56 -0.81 16.08
CA VAL A 568 2.58 -0.67 15.04
C VAL A 568 3.61 -1.79 15.16
N LEU A 569 3.97 -2.38 14.02
CA LEU A 569 5.06 -3.33 13.89
C LEU A 569 6.21 -2.70 13.10
N ASP A 570 7.42 -2.86 13.63
CA ASP A 570 8.64 -2.40 12.98
C ASP A 570 9.20 -3.52 12.08
N PRO A 571 9.47 -3.26 10.80
CA PRO A 571 10.05 -4.26 9.90
C PRO A 571 11.37 -4.86 10.43
N ILE A 572 12.18 -4.07 11.10
CA ILE A 572 13.45 -4.54 11.66
C ILE A 572 13.24 -5.57 12.78
N ASP A 573 12.18 -5.42 13.56
CA ASP A 573 11.80 -6.41 14.58
C ASP A 573 11.34 -7.73 13.95
N MET A 574 10.75 -7.70 12.78
CA MET A 574 10.44 -8.92 12.00
C MET A 574 11.71 -9.61 11.50
N ILE A 575 12.72 -8.84 11.13
CA ILE A 575 13.98 -9.34 10.61
C ILE A 575 14.85 -9.93 11.73
N ASP A 576 15.09 -9.13 12.77
CA ASP A 576 16.06 -9.43 13.84
C ASP A 576 15.43 -10.11 15.06
N GLY A 577 14.12 -10.04 15.19
CA GLY A 577 13.43 -10.40 16.42
C GLY A 577 13.51 -9.29 17.47
N ILE A 578 12.66 -9.39 18.46
CA ILE A 578 12.63 -8.49 19.61
C ILE A 578 12.09 -9.24 20.83
N SER A 579 12.66 -9.00 22.02
CA SER A 579 12.12 -9.54 23.26
C SER A 579 10.76 -8.90 23.60
N LEU A 580 9.93 -9.60 24.35
CA LEU A 580 8.67 -9.03 24.86
C LEU A 580 8.92 -7.75 25.67
N GLU A 581 9.93 -7.72 26.48
CA GLU A 581 10.31 -6.59 27.34
C GLU A 581 10.64 -5.34 26.51
N ASP A 582 11.48 -5.49 25.50
CA ASP A 582 11.86 -4.40 24.59
C ASP A 582 10.68 -3.95 23.71
N LEU A 583 9.82 -4.88 23.28
CA LEU A 583 8.61 -4.57 22.53
C LEU A 583 7.61 -3.77 23.37
N LEU A 584 7.44 -4.11 24.63
CA LEU A 584 6.60 -3.37 25.56
C LEU A 584 7.13 -1.94 25.76
N GLU A 585 8.42 -1.77 25.98
CA GLU A 585 9.04 -0.46 26.09
C GLU A 585 8.85 0.38 24.82
N LYS A 586 9.04 -0.24 23.67
CA LYS A 586 8.85 0.41 22.34
C LYS A 586 7.43 0.88 22.11
N ARG A 587 6.42 0.09 22.50
CA ARG A 587 4.99 0.39 22.30
C ARG A 587 4.41 1.32 23.35
N THR A 588 4.92 1.34 24.56
CA THR A 588 4.39 2.09 25.70
C THR A 588 5.28 3.24 26.16
N GLY A 589 6.52 3.31 25.70
CA GLY A 589 7.42 4.42 25.99
C GLY A 589 7.06 5.69 25.21
N ASN A 590 7.17 6.84 25.84
CA ASN A 590 6.92 8.16 25.23
C ASN A 590 5.57 8.31 24.53
N MET A 591 4.52 7.74 25.10
CA MET A 591 3.17 7.82 24.54
C MET A 591 2.58 9.22 24.68
N MET A 592 1.84 9.64 23.66
CA MET A 592 1.04 10.88 23.70
C MET A 592 -0.14 10.79 24.69
N GLN A 593 -0.64 9.58 24.96
CA GLN A 593 -1.72 9.30 25.89
C GLN A 593 -1.26 8.22 26.88
N PRO A 594 -0.54 8.60 27.95
CA PRO A 594 0.01 7.65 28.93
C PRO A 594 -1.04 6.74 29.58
N GLN A 595 -2.30 7.16 29.64
CA GLN A 595 -3.40 6.39 30.20
C GLN A 595 -3.71 5.10 29.40
N LEU A 596 -3.29 4.99 28.16
CA LEU A 596 -3.48 3.81 27.33
C LEU A 596 -2.38 2.76 27.48
N ALA A 597 -1.30 3.07 28.21
CA ALA A 597 -0.13 2.20 28.31
C ALA A 597 -0.45 0.81 28.87
N GLU A 598 -1.28 0.71 29.92
CA GLU A 598 -1.66 -0.59 30.49
C GLU A 598 -2.48 -1.45 29.52
N LYS A 599 -3.40 -0.85 28.80
CA LYS A 599 -4.23 -1.55 27.81
C LYS A 599 -3.36 -2.09 26.65
N ILE A 600 -2.44 -1.27 26.17
CA ILE A 600 -1.50 -1.63 25.09
C ILE A 600 -0.56 -2.73 25.59
N ALA A 601 0.00 -2.62 26.79
CA ALA A 601 0.86 -3.63 27.38
C ALA A 601 0.15 -4.98 27.52
N LYS A 602 -1.09 -4.98 27.96
CA LYS A 602 -1.89 -6.20 28.10
C LYS A 602 -2.14 -6.88 26.74
N ALA A 603 -2.52 -6.11 25.75
CA ALA A 603 -2.74 -6.61 24.39
C ALA A 603 -1.45 -7.16 23.78
N THR A 604 -0.32 -6.49 23.98
CA THR A 604 1.00 -6.91 23.50
C THR A 604 1.44 -8.22 24.14
N ARG A 605 1.26 -8.36 25.45
CA ARG A 605 1.59 -9.62 26.17
C ARG A 605 0.72 -10.79 25.70
N LYS A 606 -0.51 -10.54 25.34
CA LYS A 606 -1.39 -11.58 24.80
C LYS A 606 -0.99 -12.01 23.39
N GLU A 607 -0.68 -11.06 22.52
CA GLU A 607 -0.37 -11.31 21.13
C GLU A 607 1.06 -11.85 20.93
N PHE A 608 2.03 -11.31 21.66
CA PHE A 608 3.44 -11.62 21.55
C PHE A 608 4.02 -12.09 22.89
N ALA A 609 3.46 -13.13 23.47
CA ALA A 609 3.82 -13.63 24.79
C ALA A 609 5.34 -13.92 24.96
N GLU A 610 6.00 -14.31 23.89
CA GLU A 610 7.45 -14.61 23.88
C GLU A 610 8.26 -13.61 23.03
N GLY A 611 7.68 -12.44 22.73
CA GLY A 611 8.27 -11.50 21.81
C GLY A 611 8.10 -11.93 20.35
N ILE A 612 8.99 -11.45 19.50
CA ILE A 612 9.00 -11.78 18.07
C ILE A 612 10.33 -12.45 17.73
N ALA A 613 10.27 -13.64 17.13
CA ALA A 613 11.45 -14.35 16.69
C ALA A 613 12.09 -13.68 15.46
N ALA A 614 13.38 -13.86 15.27
CA ALA A 614 14.10 -13.41 14.08
C ALA A 614 13.70 -14.25 12.87
N HIS A 615 13.31 -13.60 11.77
CA HIS A 615 12.88 -14.28 10.54
C HIS A 615 13.82 -14.07 9.36
N GLY A 616 14.63 -13.02 9.41
CA GLY A 616 15.49 -12.60 8.30
C GLY A 616 14.76 -11.74 7.27
N THR A 617 15.51 -11.04 6.47
CA THR A 617 14.95 -10.11 5.47
C THR A 617 14.25 -10.81 4.32
N ASP A 618 14.79 -11.91 3.83
CA ASP A 618 14.21 -12.65 2.70
C ASP A 618 12.81 -13.15 3.01
N ALA A 619 12.61 -13.68 4.22
CA ALA A 619 11.29 -14.14 4.67
C ALA A 619 10.28 -12.99 4.75
N LEU A 620 10.69 -11.85 5.27
CA LEU A 620 9.84 -10.65 5.32
C LEU A 620 9.46 -10.17 3.92
N ARG A 621 10.43 -10.03 3.04
CA ARG A 621 10.20 -9.58 1.65
C ARG A 621 9.27 -10.55 0.91
N PHE A 622 9.50 -11.83 1.06
CA PHE A 622 8.67 -12.85 0.42
C PHE A 622 7.23 -12.83 0.94
N THR A 623 7.05 -12.64 2.23
CA THR A 623 5.71 -12.49 2.85
C THR A 623 4.99 -11.28 2.30
N LEU A 624 5.65 -10.13 2.23
CA LEU A 624 5.08 -8.90 1.71
C LEU A 624 4.67 -9.05 0.24
N ALA A 625 5.51 -9.65 -0.58
CA ALA A 625 5.19 -9.93 -1.98
C ALA A 625 4.01 -10.89 -2.12
N ALA A 626 3.99 -11.96 -1.33
CA ALA A 626 2.92 -12.97 -1.36
C ALA A 626 1.56 -12.41 -0.93
N LEU A 627 1.55 -11.39 -0.08
CA LEU A 627 0.33 -10.71 0.36
C LEU A 627 -0.13 -9.60 -0.59
N ALA A 628 0.68 -9.21 -1.55
CA ALA A 628 0.38 -8.13 -2.49
C ALA A 628 -0.69 -8.55 -3.49
N SER A 629 -1.95 -8.33 -3.16
CA SER A 629 -3.11 -8.60 -4.01
C SER A 629 -3.83 -7.30 -4.36
N ASN A 630 -4.00 -7.03 -5.63
CA ASN A 630 -4.86 -6.04 -6.30
C ASN A 630 -5.43 -4.87 -5.47
N GLY A 631 -4.59 -4.10 -4.76
CA GLY A 631 -5.00 -2.87 -4.08
C GLY A 631 -5.89 -3.05 -2.86
N ARG A 632 -6.03 -4.25 -2.35
CA ARG A 632 -6.77 -4.52 -1.12
C ARG A 632 -5.90 -4.30 0.11
N ASP A 633 -6.53 -3.89 1.20
CA ASP A 633 -5.88 -3.86 2.50
C ASP A 633 -5.45 -5.27 2.91
N ILE A 634 -4.32 -5.36 3.58
CA ILE A 634 -3.67 -6.60 3.97
C ILE A 634 -3.69 -6.68 5.49
N ASN A 635 -4.27 -7.75 6.03
CA ASN A 635 -4.10 -8.08 7.44
C ASN A 635 -2.78 -8.81 7.64
N TRP A 636 -1.91 -8.26 8.47
CA TRP A 636 -0.63 -8.88 8.75
C TRP A 636 -0.81 -10.24 9.43
N ASP A 637 -0.04 -11.23 8.99
CA ASP A 637 -0.14 -12.61 9.46
C ASP A 637 1.26 -13.13 9.82
N MET A 638 1.53 -13.21 11.13
CA MET A 638 2.79 -13.71 11.67
C MET A 638 3.05 -15.17 11.31
N LYS A 639 2.01 -15.97 11.16
CA LYS A 639 2.15 -17.40 10.78
C LYS A 639 2.67 -17.54 9.34
N ARG A 640 2.26 -16.65 8.46
CA ARG A 640 2.78 -16.64 7.09
C ARG A 640 4.25 -16.23 7.05
N LEU A 641 4.64 -15.25 7.85
CA LEU A 641 6.05 -14.87 7.99
C LEU A 641 6.91 -16.07 8.45
N GLU A 642 6.46 -16.78 9.47
CA GLU A 642 7.12 -18.00 9.95
C GLU A 642 7.16 -19.08 8.86
N GLY A 643 6.08 -19.27 8.13
CA GLY A 643 6.00 -20.20 7.01
C GLY A 643 7.03 -19.91 5.93
N TYR A 644 7.22 -18.65 5.58
CA TYR A 644 8.22 -18.26 4.58
C TYR A 644 9.65 -18.25 5.13
N ARG A 645 9.86 -18.10 6.42
CA ARG A 645 11.15 -18.41 7.03
C ARG A 645 11.48 -19.90 6.85
N ASN A 646 10.52 -20.77 7.07
CA ASN A 646 10.68 -22.21 6.83
C ASN A 646 10.94 -22.51 5.34
N PHE A 647 10.33 -21.76 4.45
CA PHE A 647 10.60 -21.84 3.02
C PHE A 647 12.05 -21.47 2.68
N CYS A 648 12.59 -20.42 3.28
CA CYS A 648 14.01 -20.09 3.13
C CYS A 648 14.92 -21.23 3.60
N ASN A 649 14.60 -21.84 4.73
CA ASN A 649 15.33 -23.02 5.23
C ASN A 649 15.21 -24.21 4.28
N LYS A 650 14.04 -24.41 3.68
CA LYS A 650 13.82 -25.46 2.68
C LYS A 650 14.72 -25.26 1.46
N LEU A 651 14.79 -24.04 0.95
CA LEU A 651 15.67 -23.70 -0.18
C LEU A 651 17.14 -23.91 0.17
N TRP A 652 17.56 -23.51 1.35
CA TRP A 652 18.91 -23.73 1.84
C TRP A 652 19.25 -25.23 1.90
N ASN A 653 18.38 -26.02 2.51
CA ASN A 653 18.57 -27.46 2.65
C ASN A 653 18.58 -28.19 1.30
N ALA A 654 17.73 -27.78 0.37
CA ALA A 654 17.72 -28.32 -0.99
C ALA A 654 19.04 -28.03 -1.70
N SER A 655 19.53 -26.80 -1.58
CA SER A 655 20.83 -26.40 -2.15
C SER A 655 21.98 -27.18 -1.54
N ARG A 656 21.95 -27.35 -0.22
CA ARG A 656 22.95 -28.18 0.48
C ARG A 656 22.91 -29.62 0.01
N PHE A 657 21.73 -30.22 -0.12
CA PHE A 657 21.56 -31.56 -0.67
C PHE A 657 22.19 -31.71 -2.05
N VAL A 658 21.95 -30.77 -2.94
CA VAL A 658 22.53 -30.78 -4.31
C VAL A 658 24.06 -30.65 -4.25
N LEU A 659 24.57 -29.64 -3.56
CA LEU A 659 25.99 -29.28 -3.62
C LEU A 659 26.91 -30.19 -2.79
N THR A 660 26.39 -30.87 -1.78
CA THR A 660 27.16 -31.81 -0.95
C THR A 660 27.01 -33.26 -1.39
N ASN A 661 26.28 -33.51 -2.48
CA ASN A 661 26.12 -34.86 -3.02
C ASN A 661 27.45 -35.37 -3.58
N GLU A 662 28.03 -36.37 -2.91
CA GLU A 662 29.33 -36.99 -3.27
C GLU A 662 29.31 -37.73 -4.62
N LYS A 663 28.11 -38.11 -5.10
CA LYS A 663 27.95 -38.79 -6.38
C LYS A 663 27.72 -37.86 -7.55
N LEU A 664 27.72 -36.58 -7.31
CA LEU A 664 27.56 -35.56 -8.35
C LEU A 664 28.72 -35.63 -9.36
N ASP A 665 28.38 -35.83 -10.63
CA ASP A 665 29.38 -35.93 -11.72
C ASP A 665 29.10 -34.88 -12.79
N LEU A 666 29.91 -33.85 -12.83
CA LEU A 666 29.86 -32.75 -13.80
C LEU A 666 30.97 -32.89 -14.86
N SER A 667 31.63 -34.03 -14.96
CA SER A 667 32.64 -34.30 -15.98
C SER A 667 32.03 -34.31 -17.38
N GLN A 668 32.88 -34.08 -18.38
CA GLN A 668 32.47 -34.18 -19.80
C GLN A 668 32.24 -35.65 -20.16
N GLY A 669 31.24 -35.92 -20.98
CA GLY A 669 30.87 -37.23 -21.47
C GLY A 669 29.45 -37.29 -21.99
N GLU A 670 29.03 -38.50 -22.36
CA GLU A 670 27.66 -38.71 -22.80
C GLU A 670 26.66 -38.37 -21.70
N ILE A 671 25.52 -37.83 -22.10
CA ILE A 671 24.43 -37.40 -21.22
C ILE A 671 23.16 -38.06 -21.71
N GLU A 672 22.44 -38.71 -20.78
CA GLU A 672 21.15 -39.30 -21.05
C GLU A 672 20.16 -38.75 -20.02
N PHE A 673 19.34 -37.78 -20.42
CA PHE A 673 18.33 -37.20 -19.59
C PHE A 673 17.20 -38.18 -19.29
N SER A 674 16.90 -38.39 -18.01
CA SER A 674 15.71 -39.12 -17.57
C SER A 674 14.42 -38.32 -17.85
N VAL A 675 13.28 -39.01 -17.76
CA VAL A 675 11.98 -38.34 -17.82
C VAL A 675 11.86 -37.29 -16.71
N ALA A 676 12.39 -37.56 -15.53
CA ALA A 676 12.40 -36.63 -14.40
C ALA A 676 13.23 -35.38 -14.72
N ASP A 677 14.41 -35.55 -15.33
CA ASP A 677 15.27 -34.41 -15.74
C ASP A 677 14.56 -33.53 -16.77
N ARG A 678 13.94 -34.13 -17.77
CA ARG A 678 13.18 -33.40 -18.80
C ARG A 678 11.95 -32.71 -18.21
N TRP A 679 11.27 -33.38 -17.29
CA TRP A 679 10.11 -32.85 -16.61
C TRP A 679 10.43 -31.61 -15.78
N ILE A 680 11.47 -31.66 -14.93
CA ILE A 680 11.80 -30.52 -14.06
C ILE A 680 12.25 -29.29 -14.85
N GLN A 681 12.94 -29.50 -15.97
CA GLN A 681 13.33 -28.42 -16.88
C GLN A 681 12.09 -27.80 -17.54
N SER A 682 11.13 -28.60 -17.94
CA SER A 682 9.86 -28.14 -18.49
C SER A 682 9.03 -27.36 -17.45
N GLU A 683 8.92 -27.88 -16.24
CA GLU A 683 8.24 -27.22 -15.12
C GLU A 683 8.89 -25.90 -14.72
N PHE A 684 10.22 -25.85 -14.69
CA PHE A 684 10.94 -24.61 -14.46
C PHE A 684 10.64 -23.58 -15.56
N ASN A 685 10.63 -23.99 -16.81
CA ASN A 685 10.31 -23.13 -17.94
C ASN A 685 8.89 -22.56 -17.85
N ARG A 686 7.91 -23.37 -17.44
CA ARG A 686 6.55 -22.90 -17.15
C ARG A 686 6.49 -21.93 -15.97
N THR A 687 7.31 -22.15 -14.96
CA THR A 687 7.42 -21.27 -13.81
C THR A 687 7.98 -19.90 -14.21
N VAL A 688 8.98 -19.87 -15.08
CA VAL A 688 9.53 -18.63 -15.67
C VAL A 688 8.45 -17.88 -16.44
N GLU A 689 7.69 -18.58 -17.28
CA GLU A 689 6.59 -17.98 -18.04
C GLU A 689 5.53 -17.39 -17.11
N THR A 690 5.13 -18.12 -16.09
CA THR A 690 4.13 -17.68 -15.09
C THR A 690 4.64 -16.46 -14.32
N PHE A 691 5.89 -16.49 -13.87
CA PHE A 691 6.50 -15.36 -13.16
C PHE A 691 6.55 -14.09 -14.02
N ARG A 692 7.04 -14.20 -15.24
CA ARG A 692 7.14 -13.06 -16.15
C ARG A 692 5.78 -12.46 -16.49
N SER A 693 4.80 -13.30 -16.77
CA SER A 693 3.41 -12.87 -17.02
C SER A 693 2.81 -12.18 -15.80
N ALA A 694 2.99 -12.76 -14.62
CA ALA A 694 2.49 -12.19 -13.37
C ALA A 694 3.15 -10.83 -13.07
N LEU A 695 4.46 -10.73 -13.22
CA LEU A 695 5.19 -9.49 -12.94
C LEU A 695 4.81 -8.36 -13.90
N SER A 696 4.57 -8.69 -15.17
CA SER A 696 4.11 -7.71 -16.17
C SER A 696 2.73 -7.11 -15.84
N GLN A 697 1.95 -7.82 -15.04
CA GLN A 697 0.64 -7.39 -14.55
C GLN A 697 0.70 -6.87 -13.10
N TYR A 698 1.89 -6.70 -12.56
CA TYR A 698 2.10 -6.30 -11.15
C TYR A 698 1.46 -7.24 -10.13
N ARG A 699 1.35 -8.52 -10.47
CA ARG A 699 0.84 -9.57 -9.60
C ARG A 699 1.99 -10.23 -8.84
N PHE A 700 2.54 -9.50 -7.89
CA PHE A 700 3.65 -9.97 -7.04
C PHE A 700 3.29 -11.22 -6.23
N ASP A 701 2.05 -11.36 -5.83
CA ASP A 701 1.52 -12.53 -5.15
C ASP A 701 1.65 -13.80 -6.00
N LEU A 702 1.34 -13.70 -7.28
CA LEU A 702 1.48 -14.82 -8.22
C LEU A 702 2.96 -15.12 -8.53
N CYS A 703 3.83 -14.11 -8.54
CA CYS A 703 5.27 -14.31 -8.64
C CYS A 703 5.82 -15.12 -7.47
N ALA A 704 5.47 -14.74 -6.26
CA ALA A 704 5.86 -15.45 -5.04
C ALA A 704 5.32 -16.89 -5.03
N ASN A 705 4.04 -17.05 -5.37
CA ASN A 705 3.42 -18.37 -5.44
C ASN A 705 4.10 -19.29 -6.46
N ALA A 706 4.45 -18.78 -7.63
CA ALA A 706 5.14 -19.57 -8.67
C ALA A 706 6.50 -20.09 -8.17
N ILE A 707 7.29 -19.26 -7.51
CA ILE A 707 8.57 -19.66 -6.91
C ILE A 707 8.35 -20.69 -5.81
N TYR A 708 7.38 -20.44 -4.93
CA TYR A 708 7.08 -21.32 -3.79
C TYR A 708 6.67 -22.71 -4.26
N GLU A 709 5.70 -22.79 -5.16
CA GLU A 709 5.17 -24.05 -5.69
C GLU A 709 6.25 -24.85 -6.43
N PHE A 710 7.02 -24.20 -7.29
CA PHE A 710 8.10 -24.88 -7.99
C PHE A 710 9.16 -25.40 -7.01
N THR A 711 9.62 -24.56 -6.11
CA THR A 711 10.73 -24.89 -5.20
C THR A 711 10.32 -25.99 -4.23
N TRP A 712 9.21 -25.79 -3.55
CA TRP A 712 8.78 -26.73 -2.50
C TRP A 712 8.27 -28.04 -3.07
N ASN A 713 7.31 -27.98 -3.98
CA ASN A 713 6.60 -29.14 -4.47
C ASN A 713 7.33 -29.84 -5.62
N GLN A 714 7.64 -29.11 -6.69
CA GLN A 714 8.22 -29.74 -7.88
C GLN A 714 9.69 -30.13 -7.67
N PHE A 715 10.49 -29.19 -7.21
CA PHE A 715 11.92 -29.43 -7.05
C PHE A 715 12.26 -30.27 -5.80
N CYS A 716 11.83 -29.81 -4.62
CA CYS A 716 12.20 -30.49 -3.35
C CYS A 716 11.43 -31.79 -3.12
N ASP A 717 10.11 -31.76 -3.18
CA ASP A 717 9.30 -32.91 -2.81
C ASP A 717 9.35 -34.02 -3.87
N TRP A 718 9.53 -33.66 -5.14
CA TRP A 718 9.53 -34.64 -6.22
C TRP A 718 10.86 -34.82 -6.91
N TYR A 719 11.43 -33.78 -7.49
CA TYR A 719 12.62 -33.94 -8.35
C TYR A 719 13.83 -34.48 -7.56
N LEU A 720 14.11 -33.91 -6.40
CA LEU A 720 15.21 -34.41 -5.55
C LEU A 720 15.04 -35.89 -5.20
N GLU A 721 13.84 -36.31 -4.90
CA GLU A 721 13.50 -37.72 -4.62
C GLU A 721 13.64 -38.59 -5.87
N LEU A 722 13.18 -38.11 -7.02
CA LEU A 722 13.30 -38.80 -8.31
C LEU A 722 14.75 -38.99 -8.78
N THR A 723 15.69 -38.16 -8.32
CA THR A 723 17.12 -38.30 -8.64
C THR A 723 17.82 -39.40 -7.83
N LYS A 724 17.32 -39.75 -6.64
CA LYS A 724 17.94 -40.74 -5.76
C LYS A 724 18.10 -42.09 -6.42
N PRO A 725 17.12 -42.68 -7.12
CA PRO A 725 17.30 -43.94 -7.84
C PRO A 725 18.39 -43.88 -8.93
N VAL A 726 18.50 -42.74 -9.61
CA VAL A 726 19.52 -42.53 -10.64
C VAL A 726 20.94 -42.52 -10.06
N PHE A 727 21.14 -41.83 -8.95
CA PHE A 727 22.45 -41.82 -8.27
C PHE A 727 22.79 -43.18 -7.66
N ALA A 728 21.80 -43.96 -7.26
CA ALA A 728 22.01 -45.28 -6.69
C ALA A 728 22.33 -46.35 -7.74
N ASN A 729 21.60 -46.36 -8.88
CA ASN A 729 21.61 -47.47 -9.83
C ASN A 729 21.81 -47.01 -11.29
N GLY A 730 21.90 -45.73 -11.60
CA GLY A 730 22.05 -45.22 -12.94
C GLY A 730 23.46 -45.48 -13.53
N ASN A 731 23.57 -45.48 -14.85
CA ASN A 731 24.85 -45.48 -15.53
C ASN A 731 25.53 -44.08 -15.52
N ALA A 732 26.76 -43.98 -15.97
CA ALA A 732 27.51 -42.71 -15.94
C ALA A 732 26.84 -41.58 -16.74
N ALA A 733 26.23 -41.89 -17.88
CA ALA A 733 25.51 -40.88 -18.71
C ALA A 733 24.27 -40.34 -18.00
N GLN A 734 23.53 -41.21 -17.30
CA GLN A 734 22.36 -40.86 -16.52
C GLN A 734 22.73 -40.01 -15.27
N ILE A 735 23.80 -40.39 -14.57
CA ILE A 735 24.31 -39.65 -13.43
C ILE A 735 24.80 -38.25 -13.84
N ARG A 736 25.51 -38.14 -14.94
CA ARG A 736 25.94 -36.83 -15.49
C ARG A 736 24.74 -35.95 -15.85
N ALA A 737 23.72 -36.54 -16.48
CA ALA A 737 22.49 -35.82 -16.84
C ALA A 737 21.77 -35.29 -15.58
N ALA A 738 21.56 -36.12 -14.58
CA ALA A 738 20.96 -35.75 -13.30
C ALA A 738 21.78 -34.67 -12.57
N SER A 739 23.10 -34.81 -12.56
CA SER A 739 24.01 -33.83 -11.94
C SER A 739 23.93 -32.49 -12.61
N GLN A 740 23.97 -32.44 -13.94
CA GLN A 740 23.84 -31.18 -14.68
C GLN A 740 22.46 -30.54 -14.47
N THR A 741 21.40 -31.32 -14.51
CA THR A 741 20.05 -30.81 -14.31
C THR A 741 19.89 -30.21 -12.92
N LEU A 742 20.37 -30.88 -11.89
CA LEU A 742 20.32 -30.38 -10.50
C LEU A 742 20.99 -29.02 -10.36
N VAL A 743 22.23 -28.88 -10.82
CA VAL A 743 23.00 -27.65 -10.61
C VAL A 743 22.51 -26.53 -11.51
N HIS A 744 22.12 -26.81 -12.75
CA HIS A 744 21.64 -25.80 -13.67
C HIS A 744 20.24 -25.30 -13.29
N VAL A 745 19.32 -26.19 -12.92
CA VAL A 745 17.99 -25.79 -12.44
C VAL A 745 18.11 -24.99 -11.14
N LEU A 746 18.94 -25.42 -10.20
CA LEU A 746 19.16 -24.71 -8.94
C LEU A 746 19.72 -23.30 -9.21
N GLU A 747 20.73 -23.17 -10.06
CA GLU A 747 21.34 -21.88 -10.40
C GLU A 747 20.30 -20.93 -11.02
N LYS A 748 19.53 -21.41 -11.98
CA LYS A 748 18.47 -20.61 -12.62
C LYS A 748 17.32 -20.27 -11.67
N LEU A 749 16.96 -21.18 -10.77
CA LEU A 749 15.97 -20.95 -9.74
C LEU A 749 16.39 -19.82 -8.79
N LEU A 750 17.67 -19.78 -8.43
CA LEU A 750 18.21 -18.70 -7.60
C LEU A 750 18.10 -17.35 -8.31
N ARG A 751 18.40 -17.28 -9.60
CA ARG A 751 18.21 -16.06 -10.39
C ARG A 751 16.73 -15.66 -10.48
N LEU A 752 15.84 -16.61 -10.67
CA LEU A 752 14.39 -16.37 -10.69
C LEU A 752 13.89 -15.78 -9.35
N ALA A 753 14.36 -16.32 -8.24
CA ALA A 753 13.95 -15.91 -6.90
C ALA A 753 14.65 -14.65 -6.39
N HIS A 754 15.78 -14.27 -6.95
CA HIS A 754 16.62 -13.18 -6.46
C HIS A 754 15.90 -11.85 -6.25
N PRO A 755 15.03 -11.37 -7.16
CA PRO A 755 14.32 -10.10 -6.92
C PRO A 755 13.47 -10.08 -5.64
N LEU A 756 12.94 -11.22 -5.23
CA LEU A 756 12.15 -11.35 -3.99
C LEU A 756 13.01 -11.67 -2.76
N MET A 757 14.03 -12.49 -2.93
CA MET A 757 14.88 -13.01 -1.84
C MET A 757 16.36 -12.76 -2.12
N PRO A 758 16.83 -11.51 -2.05
CA PRO A 758 18.14 -11.17 -2.55
C PRO A 758 19.31 -11.76 -1.77
N PHE A 759 19.19 -11.93 -0.46
CA PHE A 759 20.32 -12.34 0.39
C PHE A 759 20.60 -13.84 0.32
N ILE A 760 19.60 -14.66 0.56
CA ILE A 760 19.76 -16.10 0.52
C ILE A 760 20.14 -16.59 -0.88
N THR A 761 19.58 -15.99 -1.90
CA THR A 761 19.89 -16.35 -3.29
C THR A 761 21.31 -15.99 -3.65
N GLU A 762 21.82 -14.83 -3.27
CA GLU A 762 23.23 -14.45 -3.49
C GLU A 762 24.16 -15.37 -2.72
N GLU A 763 23.88 -15.65 -1.47
CA GLU A 763 24.73 -16.52 -0.63
C GLU A 763 24.85 -17.93 -1.20
N ILE A 764 23.74 -18.52 -1.61
CA ILE A 764 23.75 -19.84 -2.24
C ILE A 764 24.39 -19.76 -3.63
N TRP A 765 24.08 -18.73 -4.40
CA TRP A 765 24.59 -18.58 -5.77
C TRP A 765 26.12 -18.48 -5.82
N GLN A 766 26.76 -17.79 -4.86
CA GLN A 766 28.21 -17.76 -4.75
C GLN A 766 28.84 -19.15 -4.60
N LYS A 767 28.08 -20.09 -4.05
CA LYS A 767 28.48 -21.48 -3.89
C LYS A 767 28.20 -22.31 -5.16
N VAL A 768 27.10 -22.02 -5.86
CA VAL A 768 26.64 -22.77 -7.03
C VAL A 768 27.40 -22.37 -8.30
N LYS A 769 27.75 -21.11 -8.45
CA LYS A 769 28.29 -20.57 -9.71
C LYS A 769 29.50 -21.35 -10.26
N GLY A 770 30.37 -21.81 -9.41
CA GLY A 770 31.54 -22.62 -9.79
C GLY A 770 31.17 -23.96 -10.38
N PHE A 771 30.10 -24.59 -9.94
CA PHE A 771 29.60 -25.86 -10.47
C PHE A 771 29.05 -25.74 -11.89
N VAL A 772 28.60 -24.58 -12.30
CA VAL A 772 28.08 -24.30 -13.65
C VAL A 772 29.04 -23.47 -14.50
N GLY A 773 30.26 -23.24 -14.03
CA GLY A 773 31.30 -22.53 -14.77
C GLY A 773 31.09 -21.02 -14.91
N ILE A 774 30.32 -20.40 -14.00
CA ILE A 774 30.13 -18.96 -13.98
C ILE A 774 31.18 -18.31 -13.09
N THR A 775 31.81 -17.26 -13.59
CA THR A 775 32.87 -16.50 -12.88
C THR A 775 32.44 -15.09 -12.47
N ALA A 776 31.20 -14.68 -12.80
CA ALA A 776 30.71 -13.35 -12.49
C ALA A 776 30.62 -13.10 -10.96
N ASP A 777 30.71 -11.83 -10.58
CA ASP A 777 30.84 -11.42 -9.17
C ASP A 777 29.55 -11.53 -8.38
N SER A 778 28.42 -11.25 -8.99
CA SER A 778 27.12 -11.22 -8.28
C SER A 778 25.97 -11.74 -9.13
N ILE A 779 25.04 -12.42 -8.47
CA ILE A 779 23.78 -12.89 -9.06
C ILE A 779 22.95 -11.72 -9.61
N MET A 780 22.98 -10.56 -8.95
CA MET A 780 22.15 -9.42 -9.35
C MET A 780 22.50 -8.85 -10.71
N LEU A 781 23.69 -9.16 -11.23
CA LEU A 781 24.16 -8.73 -12.55
C LEU A 781 23.98 -9.80 -13.64
N GLN A 782 23.42 -10.96 -13.26
CA GLN A 782 23.17 -12.06 -14.20
C GLN A 782 21.85 -11.86 -14.95
N PRO A 783 21.74 -12.39 -16.17
CA PRO A 783 20.49 -12.36 -16.92
C PRO A 783 19.36 -13.07 -16.16
N PHE A 784 18.22 -12.40 -16.08
CA PHE A 784 17.02 -13.04 -15.54
C PHE A 784 16.57 -14.18 -16.44
N PRO A 785 16.12 -15.34 -15.90
CA PRO A 785 15.73 -16.48 -16.72
C PRO A 785 14.65 -16.11 -17.74
N GLN A 786 14.84 -16.62 -18.97
CA GLN A 786 13.90 -16.45 -20.07
C GLN A 786 13.18 -17.75 -20.38
N VAL A 787 12.01 -17.65 -21.01
CA VAL A 787 11.28 -18.80 -21.51
C VAL A 787 12.03 -19.39 -22.70
N GLU A 788 12.34 -20.68 -22.64
CA GLU A 788 12.99 -21.43 -23.70
C GLU A 788 11.93 -22.28 -24.42
N GLU A 789 11.51 -21.90 -25.62
CA GLU A 789 10.42 -22.58 -26.36
C GLU A 789 10.69 -24.09 -26.57
N ASN A 790 11.95 -24.45 -26.75
CA ASN A 790 12.34 -25.84 -26.95
C ASN A 790 12.47 -26.66 -25.66
N ALA A 791 12.35 -26.05 -24.50
CA ALA A 791 12.47 -26.71 -23.20
C ALA A 791 11.12 -27.24 -22.67
N PHE A 792 10.01 -26.96 -23.33
CA PHE A 792 8.71 -27.54 -22.99
C PHE A 792 8.67 -29.00 -23.45
N ASP A 793 8.41 -29.90 -22.52
CA ASP A 793 8.33 -31.34 -22.77
C ASP A 793 7.01 -31.88 -22.21
N ILE A 794 5.97 -31.83 -23.06
CA ILE A 794 4.60 -32.26 -22.69
C ILE A 794 4.57 -33.75 -22.38
N GLU A 795 5.34 -34.54 -23.08
CA GLU A 795 5.41 -36.00 -22.82
C GLU A 795 5.96 -36.26 -21.41
N ALA A 796 7.06 -35.63 -21.04
CA ALA A 796 7.64 -35.77 -19.70
C ALA A 796 6.70 -35.28 -18.61
N GLU A 797 6.00 -34.17 -18.84
CA GLU A 797 4.99 -33.66 -17.90
C GLU A 797 3.84 -34.65 -17.69
N THR A 798 3.34 -35.21 -18.78
CA THR A 798 2.25 -36.20 -18.73
C THR A 798 2.69 -37.47 -17.99
N ASP A 799 3.86 -37.99 -18.29
CA ASP A 799 4.43 -39.15 -17.67
C ASP A 799 4.62 -38.99 -16.16
N ILE A 800 5.23 -37.88 -15.76
CA ILE A 800 5.51 -37.60 -14.34
C ILE A 800 4.22 -37.33 -13.56
N ASN A 801 3.26 -36.62 -14.12
CA ASN A 801 2.00 -36.33 -13.46
C ASN A 801 1.24 -37.65 -13.17
N TRP A 802 1.22 -38.53 -14.14
CA TRP A 802 0.63 -39.86 -13.92
C TRP A 802 1.37 -40.64 -12.85
N LEU A 803 2.70 -40.67 -12.89
CA LEU A 803 3.53 -41.35 -11.88
C LEU A 803 3.28 -40.79 -10.50
N LYS A 804 3.18 -39.49 -10.36
CA LYS A 804 2.88 -38.84 -9.07
C LYS A 804 1.54 -39.32 -8.51
N GLU A 805 0.50 -39.38 -9.31
CA GLU A 805 -0.82 -39.85 -8.88
C GLU A 805 -0.77 -41.29 -8.39
N VAL A 806 -0.09 -42.17 -9.12
CA VAL A 806 0.08 -43.57 -8.72
C VAL A 806 0.90 -43.68 -7.45
N ILE A 807 2.02 -42.99 -7.36
CA ILE A 807 2.91 -42.99 -6.17
C ILE A 807 2.15 -42.51 -4.94
N VAL A 808 1.40 -41.44 -5.06
CA VAL A 808 0.59 -40.87 -3.95
C VAL A 808 -0.49 -41.89 -3.54
N ALA A 809 -1.15 -42.52 -4.50
CA ALA A 809 -2.16 -43.56 -4.20
C ALA A 809 -1.57 -44.75 -3.42
N VAL A 810 -0.39 -45.20 -3.81
CA VAL A 810 0.33 -46.29 -3.09
C VAL A 810 0.73 -45.81 -1.68
N ARG A 811 1.22 -44.61 -1.52
CA ARG A 811 1.55 -44.05 -0.20
C ARG A 811 0.33 -43.97 0.70
N ASN A 812 -0.81 -43.56 0.14
CA ASN A 812 -2.08 -43.52 0.87
C ASN A 812 -2.52 -44.93 1.33
N ILE A 813 -2.38 -45.91 0.47
CA ILE A 813 -2.67 -47.32 0.83
C ILE A 813 -1.78 -47.77 1.99
N ARG A 814 -0.49 -47.44 1.95
CA ARG A 814 0.43 -47.75 3.05
C ARG A 814 0.01 -47.11 4.37
N ALA A 815 -0.35 -45.82 4.34
CA ALA A 815 -0.79 -45.11 5.52
C ALA A 815 -2.11 -45.68 6.08
N GLU A 816 -3.09 -45.92 5.23
CA GLU A 816 -4.40 -46.42 5.62
C GLU A 816 -4.36 -47.86 6.14
N CYS A 817 -3.46 -48.68 5.60
CA CYS A 817 -3.28 -50.08 6.00
C CYS A 817 -2.14 -50.30 7.00
N ASN A 818 -1.54 -49.20 7.47
CA ASN A 818 -0.42 -49.23 8.44
C ASN A 818 0.75 -50.11 7.97
N ILE A 819 1.12 -49.98 6.70
CA ILE A 819 2.22 -50.71 6.10
C ILE A 819 3.49 -49.85 6.20
N ALA A 820 4.58 -50.44 6.70
CA ALA A 820 5.86 -49.70 6.81
C ALA A 820 6.36 -49.21 5.45
N PRO A 821 6.85 -47.96 5.36
CA PRO A 821 7.36 -47.42 4.09
C PRO A 821 8.51 -48.22 3.48
N SER A 822 9.26 -48.95 4.30
CA SER A 822 10.38 -49.80 3.85
C SER A 822 9.98 -51.15 3.27
N LYS A 823 8.73 -51.56 3.43
CA LYS A 823 8.27 -52.87 2.99
C LYS A 823 7.90 -52.85 1.50
N GLY A 824 8.47 -53.81 0.73
CA GLY A 824 8.15 -53.95 -0.68
C GLY A 824 6.71 -54.45 -0.85
N LEU A 825 6.03 -53.98 -1.84
CA LEU A 825 4.67 -54.35 -2.22
C LEU A 825 4.62 -54.78 -3.67
N ASP A 826 3.69 -55.65 -3.98
CA ASP A 826 3.30 -55.99 -5.35
C ASP A 826 2.15 -55.04 -5.76
N LEU A 827 2.23 -54.47 -6.97
CA LEU A 827 1.20 -53.58 -7.50
C LEU A 827 0.62 -54.17 -8.78
N LEU A 828 -0.70 -54.26 -8.83
CA LEU A 828 -1.45 -54.68 -10.01
C LEU A 828 -2.27 -53.53 -10.56
N PHE A 829 -2.32 -53.41 -11.88
CA PHE A 829 -3.16 -52.46 -12.58
C PHE A 829 -4.32 -53.16 -13.27
N ARG A 830 -5.52 -52.60 -13.10
CA ARG A 830 -6.73 -53.10 -13.79
C ARG A 830 -7.43 -51.94 -14.47
N ASN A 831 -7.97 -52.18 -15.66
CA ASN A 831 -8.67 -51.17 -16.45
C ASN A 831 -7.80 -49.94 -16.84
N ILE A 832 -6.51 -50.21 -17.07
CA ILE A 832 -5.59 -49.14 -17.45
C ILE A 832 -5.81 -48.73 -18.92
N PRO A 833 -6.02 -47.43 -19.23
CA PRO A 833 -6.10 -46.96 -20.61
C PRO A 833 -4.80 -47.23 -21.39
N ALA A 834 -4.88 -47.39 -22.70
CA ALA A 834 -3.73 -47.71 -23.55
C ALA A 834 -2.61 -46.69 -23.50
N ASP A 835 -2.94 -45.42 -23.39
CA ASP A 835 -1.97 -44.32 -23.24
C ASP A 835 -1.23 -44.38 -21.90
N GLU A 836 -1.94 -44.65 -20.81
CA GLU A 836 -1.34 -44.82 -19.48
C GLU A 836 -0.52 -46.09 -19.39
N GLN A 837 -0.92 -47.16 -20.06
CA GLN A 837 -0.15 -48.39 -20.12
C GLN A 837 1.22 -48.18 -20.79
N LYS A 838 1.28 -47.34 -21.82
CA LYS A 838 2.56 -46.95 -22.46
C LYS A 838 3.48 -46.23 -21.50
N ILE A 839 2.93 -45.34 -20.65
CA ILE A 839 3.70 -44.64 -19.62
C ILE A 839 4.25 -45.64 -18.62
N LEU A 840 3.41 -46.58 -18.16
CA LEU A 840 3.80 -47.63 -17.23
C LEU A 840 4.93 -48.49 -17.79
N GLU A 841 4.85 -48.92 -19.05
CA GLU A 841 5.90 -49.72 -19.71
C GLU A 841 7.24 -48.98 -19.76
N LYS A 842 7.25 -47.71 -20.03
CA LYS A 842 8.46 -46.89 -20.06
C LYS A 842 9.03 -46.64 -18.67
N GLN A 843 8.17 -46.45 -17.66
CA GLN A 843 8.56 -45.89 -16.37
C GLN A 843 8.42 -46.91 -15.21
N THR A 844 8.31 -48.20 -15.51
CA THR A 844 8.12 -49.22 -14.50
C THR A 844 9.23 -49.20 -13.46
N ALA A 845 10.49 -49.11 -13.88
CA ALA A 845 11.63 -49.08 -12.98
C ALA A 845 11.61 -47.91 -12.01
N LEU A 846 11.23 -46.74 -12.51
CA LEU A 846 11.11 -45.52 -11.70
C LEU A 846 9.95 -45.64 -10.69
N LEU A 847 8.82 -46.16 -11.13
CA LEU A 847 7.65 -46.43 -10.26
C LEU A 847 8.00 -47.41 -9.12
N GLN A 848 8.69 -48.50 -9.47
CA GLN A 848 9.14 -49.48 -8.47
C GLN A 848 10.06 -48.87 -7.42
N ALA A 849 11.01 -48.07 -7.87
CA ALA A 849 11.95 -47.41 -6.98
C ALA A 849 11.28 -46.41 -6.05
N MET A 850 10.40 -45.57 -6.60
CA MET A 850 9.75 -44.46 -5.87
C MET A 850 8.66 -44.93 -4.91
N ALA A 851 7.88 -45.95 -5.30
CA ALA A 851 6.79 -46.51 -4.51
C ALA A 851 7.23 -47.72 -3.66
N LYS A 852 8.49 -48.12 -3.72
CA LYS A 852 9.02 -49.31 -3.04
C LYS A 852 8.21 -50.55 -3.39
N LEU A 853 8.18 -50.87 -4.68
CA LEU A 853 7.43 -52.01 -5.21
C LEU A 853 8.39 -53.17 -5.57
N ASP A 854 8.04 -54.39 -5.19
CA ASP A 854 8.76 -55.61 -5.56
C ASP A 854 8.39 -56.06 -6.99
N SER A 855 7.15 -55.85 -7.37
CA SER A 855 6.66 -56.18 -8.71
C SER A 855 5.55 -55.22 -9.16
N VAL A 856 5.44 -55.06 -10.48
CA VAL A 856 4.36 -54.33 -11.14
C VAL A 856 3.83 -55.17 -12.29
N SER A 857 2.53 -55.39 -12.33
CA SER A 857 1.88 -56.17 -13.39
C SER A 857 0.54 -55.56 -13.81
N VAL A 858 0.11 -55.84 -15.01
CA VAL A 858 -1.17 -55.43 -15.57
C VAL A 858 -2.06 -56.66 -15.70
N LEU A 859 -3.25 -56.62 -15.11
CA LEU A 859 -4.24 -57.66 -15.29
C LEU A 859 -4.85 -57.59 -16.69
N LYS A 860 -4.97 -58.73 -17.31
CA LYS A 860 -5.64 -58.88 -18.63
C LYS A 860 -7.15 -58.72 -18.46
N GLU A 861 -7.83 -58.32 -19.52
CA GLU A 861 -9.28 -58.26 -19.52
C GLU A 861 -9.91 -59.61 -19.19
N GLY A 862 -10.80 -59.63 -18.17
CA GLY A 862 -11.41 -60.85 -17.69
C GLY A 862 -10.56 -61.69 -16.71
N GLU A 863 -9.31 -61.31 -16.41
CA GLU A 863 -8.48 -61.97 -15.41
C GLU A 863 -8.97 -61.66 -14.00
N GLN A 864 -9.13 -62.71 -13.18
CA GLN A 864 -9.53 -62.51 -11.80
C GLN A 864 -8.41 -61.86 -10.97
N ALA A 865 -8.70 -60.75 -10.32
CA ALA A 865 -7.76 -60.15 -9.39
C ALA A 865 -7.67 -60.98 -8.10
N PRO A 866 -6.47 -61.13 -7.51
CA PRO A 866 -6.36 -61.64 -6.14
C PRO A 866 -7.07 -60.66 -5.20
N LEU A 867 -7.39 -61.14 -4.01
CA LEU A 867 -7.91 -60.27 -2.99
C LEU A 867 -6.89 -59.15 -2.67
N ALA A 868 -7.31 -57.92 -2.87
CA ALA A 868 -6.42 -56.76 -2.80
C ALA A 868 -7.11 -55.55 -2.26
N VAL A 869 -6.33 -54.63 -1.70
CA VAL A 869 -6.75 -53.27 -1.47
C VAL A 869 -6.73 -52.55 -2.80
N ALA A 870 -7.82 -51.95 -3.19
CA ALA A 870 -7.93 -51.21 -4.43
C ALA A 870 -8.03 -49.70 -4.19
N LYS A 871 -7.45 -48.90 -5.10
CA LYS A 871 -7.61 -47.46 -5.16
C LYS A 871 -7.72 -47.03 -6.61
N LEU A 872 -8.50 -46.00 -6.85
CA LEU A 872 -8.67 -45.42 -8.17
C LEU A 872 -7.67 -44.30 -8.41
N VAL A 873 -7.06 -44.29 -9.58
CA VAL A 873 -6.27 -43.23 -10.13
C VAL A 873 -6.91 -42.87 -11.48
N GLY A 874 -7.75 -41.83 -11.49
CA GLY A 874 -8.61 -41.60 -12.62
C GLY A 874 -9.57 -42.78 -12.86
N ASN A 875 -9.50 -43.35 -14.04
CA ASN A 875 -10.26 -44.60 -14.39
C ASN A 875 -9.48 -45.89 -14.18
N THR A 876 -8.22 -45.82 -13.84
CA THR A 876 -7.35 -46.95 -13.59
C THR A 876 -7.47 -47.42 -12.14
N GLU A 877 -7.59 -48.68 -11.93
CA GLU A 877 -7.54 -49.28 -10.60
C GLU A 877 -6.14 -49.80 -10.30
N ILE A 878 -5.60 -49.44 -9.16
CA ILE A 878 -4.39 -50.01 -8.61
C ILE A 878 -4.78 -50.97 -7.47
N LEU A 879 -4.13 -52.12 -7.42
CA LEU A 879 -4.43 -53.21 -6.49
C LEU A 879 -3.16 -53.60 -5.74
N VAL A 880 -3.23 -53.64 -4.43
CA VAL A 880 -2.17 -54.22 -3.58
C VAL A 880 -2.68 -55.53 -2.97
N PRO A 881 -2.14 -56.70 -3.36
CA PRO A 881 -2.58 -58.00 -2.82
C PRO A 881 -2.49 -58.08 -1.30
N MET A 882 -3.51 -58.62 -0.66
CA MET A 882 -3.64 -58.68 0.79
C MET A 882 -2.77 -59.76 1.45
N ALA A 883 -2.18 -60.66 0.69
CA ALA A 883 -1.44 -61.78 1.21
C ALA A 883 -0.27 -61.40 2.15
N GLY A 884 -0.48 -61.62 3.43
CA GLY A 884 0.54 -61.43 4.46
C GLY A 884 0.72 -60.02 5.02
N PHE A 885 -0.07 -59.02 4.56
CA PHE A 885 0.14 -57.64 4.94
C PHE A 885 -1.04 -56.89 5.55
N ILE A 886 -2.27 -57.36 5.30
CA ILE A 886 -3.48 -56.60 5.57
C ILE A 886 -4.41 -57.37 6.50
N ASN A 887 -4.84 -56.67 7.56
CA ASN A 887 -5.84 -57.19 8.47
C ASN A 887 -7.22 -56.95 7.86
N LYS A 888 -8.02 -58.04 7.69
CA LYS A 888 -9.39 -57.96 7.15
C LYS A 888 -10.26 -56.96 7.88
N GLU A 889 -10.23 -56.94 9.21
CA GLU A 889 -11.05 -56.04 10.03
C GLU A 889 -10.64 -54.56 9.83
N ALA A 890 -9.34 -54.29 9.81
CA ALA A 890 -8.82 -52.93 9.57
C ALA A 890 -9.19 -52.46 8.16
N GLU A 891 -9.15 -53.35 7.17
CA GLU A 891 -9.49 -53.00 5.79
C GLU A 891 -10.98 -52.72 5.62
N LEU A 892 -11.85 -53.51 6.27
CA LEU A 892 -13.28 -53.23 6.28
C LEU A 892 -13.62 -51.89 6.91
N VAL A 893 -12.93 -51.50 7.98
CA VAL A 893 -13.09 -50.19 8.62
C VAL A 893 -12.63 -49.07 7.68
N ARG A 894 -11.51 -49.28 6.98
CA ARG A 894 -10.98 -48.32 6.00
C ARG A 894 -11.97 -48.08 4.85
N LEU A 895 -12.46 -49.17 4.29
CA LEU A 895 -13.43 -49.12 3.17
C LEU A 895 -14.76 -48.48 3.60
N THR A 896 -15.20 -48.71 4.81
CA THR A 896 -16.40 -48.07 5.37
C THR A 896 -16.22 -46.54 5.38
N LYS A 897 -15.07 -46.02 5.85
CA LYS A 897 -14.78 -44.59 5.85
C LYS A 897 -14.70 -44.03 4.44
N GLU A 898 -14.12 -44.77 3.52
CA GLU A 898 -14.00 -44.35 2.11
C GLU A 898 -15.39 -44.32 1.42
N ILE A 899 -16.23 -45.29 1.68
CA ILE A 899 -17.62 -45.31 1.22
C ILE A 899 -18.37 -44.10 1.75
N GLU A 900 -18.28 -43.79 3.03
CA GLU A 900 -18.90 -42.62 3.63
C GLU A 900 -18.44 -41.33 2.97
N LYS A 901 -17.13 -41.22 2.71
CA LYS A 901 -16.54 -40.05 2.04
C LYS A 901 -17.14 -39.86 0.64
N TYR A 902 -17.16 -40.91 -0.15
CA TYR A 902 -17.72 -40.86 -1.51
C TYR A 902 -19.22 -40.58 -1.50
N GLN A 903 -19.95 -41.16 -0.57
CA GLN A 903 -21.39 -40.89 -0.39
C GLN A 903 -21.66 -39.44 -0.03
N ASN A 904 -20.84 -38.87 0.83
CA ASN A 904 -20.93 -37.44 1.22
C ASN A 904 -20.64 -36.52 0.05
N GLU A 905 -19.64 -36.85 -0.77
CA GLU A 905 -19.32 -36.06 -1.98
C GLU A 905 -20.45 -36.14 -3.02
N VAL A 906 -21.02 -37.33 -3.24
CA VAL A 906 -22.18 -37.51 -4.12
C VAL A 906 -23.36 -36.68 -3.63
N LYS A 907 -23.70 -36.76 -2.34
CA LYS A 907 -24.78 -35.97 -1.73
C LYS A 907 -24.53 -34.46 -1.85
N ARG A 908 -23.28 -34.03 -1.64
CA ARG A 908 -22.90 -32.63 -1.76
C ARG A 908 -23.13 -32.11 -3.17
N ILE A 909 -22.73 -32.87 -4.18
CA ILE A 909 -22.90 -32.52 -5.59
C ILE A 909 -24.39 -32.59 -5.97
N GLU A 910 -25.12 -33.58 -5.53
CA GLU A 910 -26.57 -33.70 -5.73
C GLU A 910 -27.32 -32.51 -5.14
N SER A 911 -26.99 -32.14 -3.91
CA SER A 911 -27.56 -30.96 -3.25
C SER A 911 -27.26 -29.65 -4.01
N LYS A 912 -26.06 -29.55 -4.54
CA LYS A 912 -25.64 -28.38 -5.34
C LYS A 912 -26.39 -28.31 -6.69
N LEU A 913 -26.54 -29.45 -7.37
CA LEU A 913 -27.23 -29.57 -8.63
C LEU A 913 -28.78 -29.49 -8.50
N SER A 914 -29.33 -29.81 -7.34
CA SER A 914 -30.77 -29.66 -7.02
C SER A 914 -31.12 -28.26 -6.57
N ASN A 915 -30.17 -27.39 -6.31
CA ASN A 915 -30.42 -26.01 -5.94
C ASN A 915 -30.76 -25.19 -7.19
N GLU A 916 -32.04 -24.88 -7.35
CA GLU A 916 -32.58 -24.13 -8.50
C GLU A 916 -31.89 -22.78 -8.67
N ALA A 917 -31.53 -22.11 -7.57
CA ALA A 917 -30.86 -20.82 -7.61
C ALA A 917 -29.41 -20.91 -8.12
N PHE A 918 -28.74 -22.01 -7.83
CA PHE A 918 -27.38 -22.29 -8.33
C PHE A 918 -27.43 -22.64 -9.82
N VAL A 919 -28.32 -23.55 -10.22
CA VAL A 919 -28.46 -24.01 -11.62
C VAL A 919 -28.85 -22.87 -12.54
N ALA A 920 -29.68 -21.94 -12.07
CA ALA A 920 -30.13 -20.79 -12.86
C ALA A 920 -29.04 -19.72 -13.06
N LYS A 921 -28.05 -19.64 -12.16
CA LYS A 921 -27.02 -18.58 -12.15
C LYS A 921 -25.63 -19.03 -12.61
N ALA A 922 -25.34 -20.33 -12.51
CA ALA A 922 -24.02 -20.85 -12.85
C ALA A 922 -23.83 -20.99 -14.37
N PRO A 923 -22.61 -20.73 -14.90
CA PRO A 923 -22.28 -21.01 -16.29
C PRO A 923 -22.48 -22.49 -16.64
N GLU A 924 -22.94 -22.76 -17.86
CA GLU A 924 -23.23 -24.12 -18.35
C GLU A 924 -22.02 -25.08 -18.24
N ALA A 925 -20.80 -24.53 -18.45
CA ALA A 925 -19.55 -25.27 -18.29
C ALA A 925 -19.30 -25.72 -16.83
N VAL A 926 -19.72 -24.94 -15.86
CA VAL A 926 -19.59 -25.25 -14.41
C VAL A 926 -20.57 -26.37 -14.05
N ILE A 927 -21.78 -26.33 -14.55
CA ILE A 927 -22.79 -27.35 -14.33
C ILE A 927 -22.35 -28.68 -14.96
N ALA A 928 -21.80 -28.64 -16.17
CA ALA A 928 -21.28 -29.83 -16.86
C ALA A 928 -20.12 -30.47 -16.08
N LYS A 929 -19.22 -29.66 -15.53
CA LYS A 929 -18.09 -30.10 -14.71
C LYS A 929 -18.54 -30.74 -13.38
N GLU A 930 -19.58 -30.19 -12.76
CA GLU A 930 -20.16 -30.77 -11.55
C GLU A 930 -20.86 -32.12 -11.83
N ARG A 931 -21.53 -32.27 -12.96
CA ARG A 931 -22.13 -33.55 -13.40
C ARG A 931 -21.07 -34.59 -13.70
N GLU A 932 -19.97 -34.21 -14.31
CA GLU A 932 -18.85 -35.09 -14.58
C GLU A 932 -18.23 -35.60 -13.26
N LYS A 933 -18.03 -34.72 -12.31
CA LYS A 933 -17.56 -35.08 -10.95
C LYS A 933 -18.54 -36.04 -10.24
N GLN A 934 -19.85 -35.79 -10.40
CA GLN A 934 -20.88 -36.66 -9.83
C GLN A 934 -20.77 -38.08 -10.39
N ALA A 935 -20.61 -38.21 -11.71
CA ALA A 935 -20.47 -39.48 -12.37
C ALA A 935 -19.17 -40.21 -11.91
N GLU A 936 -18.08 -39.50 -11.77
CA GLU A 936 -16.82 -40.05 -11.28
C GLU A 936 -16.95 -40.58 -9.83
N TYR A 937 -17.56 -39.82 -8.94
CA TYR A 937 -17.74 -40.22 -7.55
C TYR A 937 -18.71 -41.38 -7.42
N GLN A 938 -19.79 -41.41 -8.24
CA GLN A 938 -20.75 -42.48 -8.24
C GLN A 938 -20.12 -43.81 -8.73
N SER A 939 -19.35 -43.76 -9.81
CA SER A 939 -18.61 -44.91 -10.33
C SER A 939 -17.55 -45.40 -9.32
N GLY A 940 -16.86 -44.46 -8.68
CA GLY A 940 -15.91 -44.79 -7.61
C GLY A 940 -16.58 -45.45 -6.43
N LEU A 941 -17.72 -44.96 -6.00
CA LEU A 941 -18.48 -45.54 -4.89
C LEU A 941 -18.92 -46.97 -5.18
N GLU A 942 -19.42 -47.25 -6.36
CA GLU A 942 -19.86 -48.61 -6.77
C GLU A 942 -18.69 -49.61 -6.69
N LYS A 943 -17.53 -49.23 -7.20
CA LYS A 943 -16.33 -50.05 -7.18
C LYS A 943 -15.81 -50.32 -5.75
N ILE A 944 -15.84 -49.31 -4.87
CA ILE A 944 -15.44 -49.47 -3.47
C ILE A 944 -16.43 -50.40 -2.72
N GLN A 945 -17.71 -50.26 -3.01
CA GLN A 945 -18.75 -51.13 -2.44
C GLN A 945 -18.61 -52.61 -2.89
N GLU A 946 -18.26 -52.84 -4.14
CA GLU A 946 -17.94 -54.19 -4.64
C GLU A 946 -16.72 -54.77 -3.91
N GLN A 947 -15.69 -53.96 -3.72
CA GLN A 947 -14.50 -54.37 -2.98
C GLN A 947 -14.82 -54.68 -1.52
N TYR A 948 -15.64 -53.88 -0.85
CA TYR A 948 -16.10 -54.13 0.51
C TYR A 948 -16.79 -55.52 0.60
N LYS A 949 -17.70 -55.80 -0.32
CA LYS A 949 -18.40 -57.10 -0.37
C LYS A 949 -17.44 -58.25 -0.60
N ALA A 950 -16.45 -58.08 -1.46
CA ALA A 950 -15.45 -59.11 -1.74
C ALA A 950 -14.58 -59.42 -0.50
N ILE A 951 -14.22 -58.41 0.27
CA ILE A 951 -13.44 -58.59 1.50
C ILE A 951 -14.29 -59.12 2.63
N GLU A 952 -15.55 -58.68 2.74
CA GLU A 952 -16.50 -59.22 3.73
C GLU A 952 -16.78 -60.71 3.54
N ALA A 953 -16.82 -61.17 2.31
CA ALA A 953 -17.07 -62.55 1.95
C ALA A 953 -15.93 -63.55 2.29
N LEU A 954 -14.81 -63.08 2.72
CA LEU A 954 -13.67 -63.83 3.21
C LEU A 954 -13.84 -64.26 4.67
#